data_e7f56ebf5fe20a3867300978bdbefe0e
#
_entry.id   e7f56ebf5fe20a3867300978bdbefe0e
#
_cell.length_a   1.000
_cell.length_b   1.000
_cell.length_c   1.000
_cell.angle_alpha   90.00
_cell.angle_beta   90.00
_cell.angle_gamma   90.00
#
_symmetry.space_group_name_H-M   'P 1'
#
loop_
_entity.id
_entity.type
_entity.pdbx_description
1 polymer ?
#
loop_
_entity_poly.entity_id
_entity_poly.type
_entity_poly.pdbx_seq_one_letter_code
_entity_poly.pdbx_strand_id
1 'polypeptide(L)'
;MAGRDLRALFSTNDPTLSASEAFTDRHGQWQFVQAALAEHLARITAPGFDVEDLEAPRTNVMAFYGVGGIGKTTLSRILEAALSHSGQRPARWGEPSWPERPVLLPVRIDLARSAGNDFERVLLTLRLALSAHLGRPLPAFDIALRRYWEHQHPGEPLEEYLARGGLAGRFGKALPQQVQSALGDVAQALMLPGTVGGAVSQLTGALTKALRERRQTVKALAGCARLADLLEAEPDVDALSYYPHLLAWELAQLPADKAVVPVVLLDTFEDTGSRTHRDLERLLQRLVWLMPNAFFIVTGRGRLQWADPALEGQLDFTGPAAWPGLAAHTVPGPRGAELGGGRQILIGDFSPEDCDDYLARRLVKNGESLIAPELRAVITARSHGLPLHLDLSVLRFLELRRTGRTPVPEDFQADFPALITRTLADLTADERHILRSVSLFDAFDLTLATRAAGLTHQAAAARLIERPFVRTDPFALWPYHLHALIRSTLRTADDATDDRWTDTDWRAAAARALDALGEQWRAAAGPDRRLLVGCLRQGLALARDHRLDLGWLTDAAQAYTADYVWEPLPLPDTDEPATPADALAELLATLARRQHEHRSRTVERLTTVLDTGLLPAELTEMALYFRAKAHRDLGQSGASRDCMRQVTAAGGRYAADAARGLAHLARAAGDFPTALATAETLGWPGRGNRVLGDIHFAHGDMTAATAAYTAARAEAERHGNTGEQAIAQAHLALTLAFTDPARAEGEIAYAEQLLAGLDQRATTLTARVAALVGGAGGAGAEFTESAARLRGEITASGITAAALLLELAVAFHLAVHGEEEAVREVLGRLAELAQNGDHAYYLDVAHHLAGLTPPLGSTVHWTESPDAVRDRWQLLVAARRQAA
;
A
#
# COMPACT_ATOMS: atom_id res chain seq x y z
N MET A 1 -28.69 27.35 35.30
CA MET A 1 -27.58 28.32 35.28
C MET A 1 -26.50 27.71 34.39
N ALA A 2 -26.34 28.20 33.16
CA ALA A 2 -25.31 27.73 32.26
C ALA A 2 -23.95 28.14 32.84
N GLY A 3 -23.07 27.15 33.00
CA GLY A 3 -21.70 27.40 33.47
C GLY A 3 -21.00 28.34 32.50
N ARG A 4 -20.51 29.47 32.99
CA ARG A 4 -19.63 30.35 32.22
C ARG A 4 -18.37 29.58 31.81
N ASP A 5 -18.16 29.46 30.53
CA ASP A 5 -16.92 28.89 29.99
C ASP A 5 -15.77 29.86 30.33
N LEU A 6 -14.97 29.47 31.33
CA LEU A 6 -13.84 30.27 31.80
C LEU A 6 -12.72 30.35 30.75
N ARG A 7 -12.65 29.42 29.79
CA ARG A 7 -11.69 29.50 28.66
C ARG A 7 -11.98 30.69 27.75
N ALA A 8 -13.26 31.06 27.57
CA ALA A 8 -13.64 32.22 26.78
C ALA A 8 -13.26 33.57 27.45
N LEU A 9 -13.01 33.59 28.77
CA LEU A 9 -12.58 34.78 29.50
C LEU A 9 -11.07 35.03 29.48
N PHE A 10 -10.28 34.01 29.18
CA PHE A 10 -8.80 34.04 29.13
C PHE A 10 -8.21 33.83 27.74
N SER A 11 -9.02 33.50 26.71
CA SER A 11 -8.58 33.62 25.34
C SER A 11 -8.49 35.11 24.98
N THR A 12 -7.33 35.53 24.48
CA THR A 12 -7.16 36.87 23.88
C THR A 12 -8.20 37.03 22.79
N ASN A 13 -9.17 37.94 23.06
CA ASN A 13 -10.40 38.07 22.32
C ASN A 13 -10.25 38.66 20.93
N ASP A 14 -9.71 37.95 19.98
CA ASP A 14 -10.01 38.19 18.57
C ASP A 14 -10.83 36.98 18.07
N PRO A 15 -12.15 37.09 17.84
CA PRO A 15 -12.94 36.05 17.21
C PRO A 15 -12.48 35.91 15.76
N THR A 16 -11.47 35.07 15.58
CA THR A 16 -11.03 34.68 14.25
C THR A 16 -12.00 33.67 13.73
N LEU A 17 -12.70 33.97 12.65
CA LEU A 17 -13.37 32.92 11.86
C LEU A 17 -12.33 31.94 11.36
N SER A 18 -12.61 30.63 11.41
CA SER A 18 -11.78 29.65 10.74
C SER A 18 -11.74 29.94 9.24
N ALA A 19 -10.68 29.52 8.54
CA ALA A 19 -10.62 29.68 7.07
C ALA A 19 -11.83 29.05 6.36
N SER A 20 -12.45 28.04 6.98
CA SER A 20 -13.67 27.41 6.47
C SER A 20 -14.91 28.28 6.63
N GLU A 21 -15.00 29.08 7.69
CA GLU A 21 -16.14 30.00 7.93
C GLU A 21 -16.08 31.26 7.06
N ALA A 22 -14.87 31.69 6.67
CA ALA A 22 -14.66 32.79 5.75
C ALA A 22 -14.64 32.35 4.26
N PHE A 23 -14.97 31.08 3.98
CA PHE A 23 -14.97 30.53 2.63
C PHE A 23 -15.87 31.34 1.68
N THR A 24 -15.29 31.69 0.55
CA THR A 24 -15.94 32.53 -0.48
C THR A 24 -15.66 31.94 -1.86
N ASP A 25 -16.46 32.35 -2.89
CA ASP A 25 -16.37 31.84 -4.25
C ASP A 25 -16.67 30.33 -4.37
N ARG A 26 -16.23 29.71 -5.43
CA ARG A 26 -16.38 28.28 -5.74
C ARG A 26 -17.83 27.83 -6.04
N HIS A 27 -18.72 28.78 -6.37
CA HIS A 27 -20.09 28.47 -6.76
C HIS A 27 -20.13 27.56 -8.02
N GLY A 28 -19.28 27.84 -8.99
CA GLY A 28 -19.14 26.99 -10.19
C GLY A 28 -18.74 25.57 -9.87
N GLN A 29 -17.78 25.38 -8.94
CA GLN A 29 -17.35 24.04 -8.51
C GLN A 29 -18.51 23.29 -7.82
N TRP A 30 -19.30 24.01 -7.01
CA TRP A 30 -20.50 23.43 -6.39
C TRP A 30 -21.55 23.01 -7.43
N GLN A 31 -21.79 23.82 -8.46
CA GLN A 31 -22.69 23.45 -9.56
C GLN A 31 -22.25 22.19 -10.29
N PHE A 32 -20.94 22.02 -10.53
CA PHE A 32 -20.38 20.79 -11.11
C PHE A 32 -20.61 19.58 -10.20
N VAL A 33 -20.38 19.72 -8.89
CA VAL A 33 -20.67 18.64 -7.91
C VAL A 33 -22.15 18.29 -7.94
N GLN A 34 -23.05 19.29 -7.94
CA GLN A 34 -24.48 19.05 -7.99
C GLN A 34 -24.91 18.28 -9.23
N ALA A 35 -24.46 18.73 -10.41
CA ALA A 35 -24.80 18.10 -11.69
C ALA A 35 -24.27 16.65 -11.75
N ALA A 36 -23.01 16.44 -11.33
CA ALA A 36 -22.37 15.13 -11.31
C ALA A 36 -23.03 14.15 -10.34
N LEU A 37 -23.40 14.62 -9.14
CA LEU A 37 -24.12 13.80 -8.17
C LEU A 37 -25.55 13.48 -8.62
N ALA A 38 -26.28 14.45 -9.19
CA ALA A 38 -27.63 14.22 -9.71
C ALA A 38 -27.61 13.15 -10.80
N GLU A 39 -26.67 13.23 -11.75
CA GLU A 39 -26.46 12.21 -12.80
C GLU A 39 -26.12 10.85 -12.20
N HIS A 40 -25.20 10.82 -11.22
CA HIS A 40 -24.81 9.59 -10.56
C HIS A 40 -26.00 8.94 -9.83
N LEU A 41 -26.76 9.71 -9.06
CA LEU A 41 -27.94 9.21 -8.35
C LEU A 41 -29.02 8.68 -9.33
N ALA A 42 -29.26 9.39 -10.44
CA ALA A 42 -30.17 8.92 -11.48
C ALA A 42 -29.72 7.58 -12.06
N ARG A 43 -28.40 7.41 -12.31
CA ARG A 43 -27.82 6.17 -12.83
C ARG A 43 -27.98 5.00 -11.87
N ILE A 44 -27.59 5.18 -10.59
CA ILE A 44 -27.62 4.07 -9.62
C ILE A 44 -29.03 3.67 -9.18
N THR A 45 -30.02 4.56 -9.39
CA THR A 45 -31.45 4.25 -9.14
C THR A 45 -32.18 3.71 -10.37
N ALA A 46 -31.52 3.65 -11.53
CA ALA A 46 -32.11 3.11 -12.75
C ALA A 46 -32.30 1.59 -12.63
N PRO A 47 -33.43 1.04 -13.17
CA PRO A 47 -33.74 -0.39 -13.03
C PRO A 47 -32.72 -1.39 -13.60
N GLY A 48 -31.83 -0.92 -14.47
CA GLY A 48 -30.76 -1.75 -15.08
C GLY A 48 -29.40 -1.58 -14.43
N PHE A 49 -29.29 -0.86 -13.32
CA PHE A 49 -28.02 -0.68 -12.65
C PHE A 49 -27.63 -1.95 -11.88
N ASP A 50 -26.43 -2.47 -12.18
CA ASP A 50 -25.84 -3.63 -11.51
C ASP A 50 -24.46 -3.30 -10.99
N VAL A 51 -24.22 -3.50 -9.69
CA VAL A 51 -22.92 -3.29 -9.05
C VAL A 51 -21.90 -4.39 -9.43
N GLU A 52 -22.39 -5.54 -9.88
CA GLU A 52 -21.56 -6.67 -10.30
C GLU A 52 -21.11 -6.57 -11.77
N ASP A 53 -21.63 -5.61 -12.52
CA ASP A 53 -21.16 -5.32 -13.88
C ASP A 53 -19.80 -4.59 -13.81
N LEU A 54 -18.71 -5.38 -13.90
CA LEU A 54 -17.34 -4.88 -13.89
C LEU A 54 -16.85 -4.38 -15.27
N GLU A 55 -17.62 -4.60 -16.33
CA GLU A 55 -17.30 -4.18 -17.70
C GLU A 55 -17.83 -2.77 -18.02
N ALA A 56 -18.83 -2.31 -17.26
CA ALA A 56 -19.45 -1.02 -17.51
C ALA A 56 -18.47 0.15 -17.25
N PRO A 57 -18.47 1.19 -18.12
CA PRO A 57 -17.67 2.40 -17.90
C PRO A 57 -17.98 3.09 -16.58
N ARG A 58 -16.98 3.68 -15.96
CA ARG A 58 -17.12 4.38 -14.68
C ARG A 58 -17.24 5.89 -14.87
N THR A 59 -18.33 6.44 -14.35
CA THR A 59 -18.63 7.89 -14.31
C THR A 59 -18.86 8.39 -12.88
N ASN A 60 -18.47 7.60 -11.89
CA ASN A 60 -18.65 7.86 -10.47
C ASN A 60 -17.47 8.62 -9.82
N VAL A 61 -16.66 9.27 -10.62
CA VAL A 61 -15.52 10.05 -10.15
C VAL A 61 -15.45 11.41 -10.84
N MET A 62 -15.05 12.43 -10.08
CA MET A 62 -14.67 13.74 -10.60
C MET A 62 -13.41 14.25 -9.91
N ALA A 63 -12.70 15.16 -10.55
CA ALA A 63 -11.45 15.71 -10.04
C ALA A 63 -11.41 17.23 -10.07
N PHE A 64 -10.95 17.82 -8.96
CA PHE A 64 -10.57 19.22 -8.87
C PHE A 64 -9.05 19.32 -8.82
N TYR A 65 -8.44 19.96 -9.78
CA TYR A 65 -6.99 20.11 -9.83
C TYR A 65 -6.56 21.56 -9.95
N GLY A 66 -5.32 21.86 -9.55
CA GLY A 66 -4.78 23.22 -9.59
C GLY A 66 -3.55 23.39 -8.72
N VAL A 67 -2.90 24.56 -8.81
CA VAL A 67 -1.65 24.85 -8.12
C VAL A 67 -1.76 24.71 -6.59
N GLY A 68 -0.61 24.55 -5.91
CA GLY A 68 -0.54 24.49 -4.46
C GLY A 68 -1.04 25.81 -3.82
N GLY A 69 -1.81 25.72 -2.74
CA GLY A 69 -2.32 26.90 -2.04
C GLY A 69 -3.59 27.53 -2.62
N ILE A 70 -4.15 26.99 -3.71
CA ILE A 70 -5.38 27.49 -4.36
C ILE A 70 -6.68 27.20 -3.57
N GLY A 71 -6.58 26.54 -2.43
CA GLY A 71 -7.74 26.24 -1.57
C GLY A 71 -8.45 24.91 -1.84
N LYS A 72 -7.82 23.94 -2.50
CA LYS A 72 -8.40 22.60 -2.77
C LYS A 72 -8.85 21.87 -1.49
N THR A 73 -7.97 21.81 -0.50
CA THR A 73 -8.26 21.18 0.79
C THR A 73 -9.40 21.89 1.53
N THR A 74 -9.47 23.22 1.42
CA THR A 74 -10.59 23.99 1.98
C THR A 74 -11.88 23.66 1.25
N LEU A 75 -11.86 23.60 -0.09
CA LEU A 75 -13.01 23.19 -0.89
C LEU A 75 -13.47 21.77 -0.49
N SER A 76 -12.54 20.81 -0.37
CA SER A 76 -12.84 19.45 0.06
C SER A 76 -13.55 19.38 1.42
N ARG A 77 -13.09 20.18 2.41
CA ARG A 77 -13.74 20.28 3.74
C ARG A 77 -15.13 20.89 3.68
N ILE A 78 -15.31 21.96 2.88
CA ILE A 78 -16.62 22.60 2.73
C ILE A 78 -17.58 21.69 1.98
N LEU A 79 -17.12 20.94 0.97
CA LEU A 79 -17.93 19.93 0.30
C LEU A 79 -18.35 18.82 1.26
N GLU A 80 -17.46 18.32 2.11
CA GLU A 80 -17.80 17.34 3.16
C GLU A 80 -18.93 17.87 4.05
N ALA A 81 -18.82 19.11 4.51
CA ALA A 81 -19.84 19.75 5.34
C ALA A 81 -21.16 19.99 4.57
N ALA A 82 -21.08 20.48 3.33
CA ALA A 82 -22.24 20.82 2.52
C ALA A 82 -23.05 19.58 2.07
N LEU A 83 -22.38 18.44 1.91
CA LEU A 83 -22.99 17.16 1.52
C LEU A 83 -23.58 16.41 2.73
N SER A 84 -23.21 16.80 3.96
CA SER A 84 -23.80 16.23 5.17
C SER A 84 -25.25 16.64 5.34
N HIS A 85 -26.11 15.75 5.82
CA HIS A 85 -27.56 15.98 5.99
C HIS A 85 -27.91 17.15 6.93
N SER A 86 -27.04 17.47 7.88
CA SER A 86 -27.13 18.60 8.81
C SER A 86 -26.13 19.71 8.51
N GLY A 87 -25.46 19.67 7.36
CA GLY A 87 -24.30 20.50 7.08
C GLY A 87 -24.66 21.95 6.76
N GLN A 88 -23.89 22.88 7.28
CA GLN A 88 -23.95 24.28 6.89
C GLN A 88 -23.35 24.44 5.49
N ARG A 89 -24.13 24.98 4.58
CA ARG A 89 -23.70 25.35 3.24
C ARG A 89 -23.48 26.86 3.13
N PRO A 90 -22.49 27.29 2.32
CA PRO A 90 -22.40 28.71 1.97
C PRO A 90 -23.73 29.19 1.35
N ALA A 91 -24.26 30.32 1.81
CA ALA A 91 -25.59 30.81 1.39
C ALA A 91 -25.71 30.97 -0.13
N ARG A 92 -24.61 31.28 -0.83
CA ARG A 92 -24.54 31.43 -2.29
C ARG A 92 -24.64 30.10 -3.07
N TRP A 93 -24.48 28.94 -2.42
CA TRP A 93 -24.53 27.63 -3.07
C TRP A 93 -25.95 27.13 -3.32
N GLY A 94 -26.95 27.68 -2.65
CA GLY A 94 -28.35 27.29 -2.81
C GLY A 94 -28.67 25.89 -2.26
N GLU A 95 -29.91 25.48 -2.45
CA GLU A 95 -30.35 24.14 -2.09
C GLU A 95 -29.92 23.11 -3.14
N PRO A 96 -29.60 21.86 -2.72
CA PRO A 96 -29.21 20.81 -3.65
C PRO A 96 -30.39 20.38 -4.53
N SER A 97 -30.08 19.99 -5.75
CA SER A 97 -31.05 19.56 -6.76
C SER A 97 -31.39 18.06 -6.73
N TRP A 98 -30.80 17.29 -5.81
CA TRP A 98 -31.06 15.83 -5.70
C TRP A 98 -32.08 15.52 -4.61
N PRO A 99 -32.75 14.36 -4.67
CA PRO A 99 -33.74 13.93 -3.69
C PRO A 99 -33.09 13.66 -2.30
N GLU A 100 -33.90 13.73 -1.24
CA GLU A 100 -33.44 13.42 0.13
C GLU A 100 -32.98 11.96 0.29
N ARG A 101 -33.40 11.08 -0.61
CA ARG A 101 -33.04 9.67 -0.60
C ARG A 101 -32.56 9.24 -1.99
N PRO A 102 -31.47 8.41 -2.06
CA PRO A 102 -30.71 7.82 -0.94
C PRO A 102 -29.92 8.88 -0.15
N VAL A 103 -29.61 8.57 1.10
CA VAL A 103 -28.84 9.48 1.98
C VAL A 103 -27.38 9.54 1.49
N LEU A 104 -26.86 10.75 1.31
CA LEU A 104 -25.45 10.96 1.00
C LEU A 104 -24.63 10.85 2.29
N LEU A 105 -23.57 10.05 2.26
CA LEU A 105 -22.61 9.92 3.36
C LEU A 105 -21.24 10.45 2.92
N PRO A 106 -20.93 11.73 3.16
CA PRO A 106 -19.63 12.27 2.83
C PRO A 106 -18.55 11.72 3.77
N VAL A 107 -17.44 11.28 3.18
CA VAL A 107 -16.29 10.77 3.91
C VAL A 107 -15.02 11.37 3.31
N ARG A 108 -14.37 12.28 4.03
CA ARG A 108 -13.15 12.91 3.57
C ARG A 108 -11.92 12.17 4.09
N ILE A 109 -11.01 11.87 3.18
CA ILE A 109 -9.75 11.19 3.44
C ILE A 109 -8.61 12.07 2.88
N ASP A 110 -7.71 12.49 3.75
CA ASP A 110 -6.52 13.26 3.38
C ASP A 110 -5.36 12.28 3.15
N LEU A 111 -4.88 12.23 1.92
CA LEU A 111 -3.81 11.33 1.47
C LEU A 111 -2.41 11.92 1.70
N ALA A 112 -2.33 13.20 2.07
CA ALA A 112 -1.06 13.79 2.50
C ALA A 112 -0.56 13.08 3.77
N ARG A 113 0.71 12.70 3.80
CA ARG A 113 1.38 12.19 4.99
C ARG A 113 1.06 10.76 5.37
N SER A 114 0.75 9.97 4.42
CA SER A 114 0.65 8.58 4.70
C SER A 114 2.04 7.97 4.97
N ALA A 115 2.15 7.40 6.15
CA ALA A 115 3.28 6.57 6.54
C ALA A 115 2.81 5.12 6.56
N GLY A 116 3.01 4.38 5.50
CA GLY A 116 2.59 2.98 5.42
C GLY A 116 1.08 2.77 5.22
N ASN A 117 0.62 1.62 4.92
CA ASN A 117 -0.77 1.12 4.81
C ASN A 117 -1.90 2.13 4.50
N ASP A 118 -1.65 3.04 3.54
CA ASP A 118 -2.58 4.11 3.20
C ASP A 118 -3.89 3.58 2.68
N PHE A 119 -3.85 2.52 1.89
CA PHE A 119 -5.04 1.91 1.33
C PHE A 119 -5.88 1.24 2.42
N GLU A 120 -5.26 0.55 3.37
CA GLU A 120 -5.92 -0.03 4.53
C GLU A 120 -6.64 1.06 5.35
N ARG A 121 -5.96 2.18 5.62
CA ARG A 121 -6.55 3.34 6.31
C ARG A 121 -7.73 3.92 5.54
N VAL A 122 -7.66 4.00 4.21
CA VAL A 122 -8.76 4.46 3.37
C VAL A 122 -10.00 3.57 3.56
N LEU A 123 -9.85 2.25 3.47
CA LEU A 123 -10.95 1.31 3.63
C LEU A 123 -11.51 1.30 5.07
N LEU A 124 -10.65 1.32 6.08
CA LEU A 124 -11.07 1.40 7.48
C LEU A 124 -11.83 2.70 7.76
N THR A 125 -11.38 3.83 7.22
CA THR A 125 -12.08 5.12 7.38
C THR A 125 -13.47 5.07 6.74
N LEU A 126 -13.58 4.54 5.53
CA LEU A 126 -14.85 4.37 4.84
C LEU A 126 -15.77 3.42 5.61
N ARG A 127 -15.27 2.26 6.05
CA ARG A 127 -16.06 1.30 6.81
C ARG A 127 -16.50 1.85 8.18
N LEU A 128 -15.65 2.63 8.86
CA LEU A 128 -16.00 3.30 10.11
C LEU A 128 -17.12 4.33 9.93
N ALA A 129 -17.06 5.13 8.87
CA ALA A 129 -18.12 6.08 8.54
C ALA A 129 -19.45 5.35 8.29
N LEU A 130 -19.42 4.25 7.53
CA LEU A 130 -20.58 3.38 7.32
C LEU A 130 -21.09 2.77 8.63
N SER A 131 -20.18 2.33 9.53
CA SER A 131 -20.55 1.80 10.84
C SER A 131 -21.32 2.80 11.68
N ALA A 132 -20.81 4.03 11.73
CA ALA A 132 -21.42 5.11 12.51
C ALA A 132 -22.82 5.49 11.98
N HIS A 133 -23.01 5.42 10.66
CA HIS A 133 -24.27 5.79 10.03
C HIS A 133 -25.29 4.64 10.02
N LEU A 134 -24.90 3.44 9.62
CA LEU A 134 -25.82 2.31 9.46
C LEU A 134 -26.14 1.60 10.78
N GLY A 135 -25.24 1.63 11.75
CA GLY A 135 -25.40 0.96 13.05
C GLY A 135 -25.53 -0.57 12.97
N ARG A 136 -25.13 -1.21 11.85
CA ARG A 136 -25.29 -2.65 11.60
C ARG A 136 -24.05 -3.22 10.92
N PRO A 137 -23.80 -4.55 11.06
CA PRO A 137 -22.73 -5.23 10.33
C PRO A 137 -23.00 -5.23 8.82
N LEU A 138 -21.91 -5.33 8.05
CA LEU A 138 -21.87 -5.62 6.62
C LEU A 138 -21.15 -6.96 6.44
N PRO A 139 -21.88 -8.10 6.52
CA PRO A 139 -21.27 -9.40 6.78
C PRO A 139 -20.26 -9.85 5.74
N ALA A 140 -20.50 -9.59 4.45
CA ALA A 140 -19.59 -9.99 3.39
C ALA A 140 -18.22 -9.26 3.54
N PHE A 141 -18.26 -7.96 3.73
CA PHE A 141 -17.04 -7.17 3.93
C PHE A 141 -16.39 -7.45 5.29
N ASP A 142 -17.19 -7.51 6.36
CA ASP A 142 -16.69 -7.63 7.74
C ASP A 142 -15.96 -8.96 7.97
N ILE A 143 -16.42 -10.05 7.35
CA ILE A 143 -15.75 -11.36 7.39
C ILE A 143 -14.41 -11.32 6.63
N ALA A 144 -14.41 -10.74 5.42
CA ALA A 144 -13.19 -10.58 4.64
C ALA A 144 -12.18 -9.66 5.37
N LEU A 145 -12.64 -8.54 5.93
CA LEU A 145 -11.83 -7.63 6.73
C LEU A 145 -11.25 -8.33 7.96
N ARG A 146 -12.05 -9.12 8.67
CA ARG A 146 -11.59 -9.87 9.85
C ARG A 146 -10.48 -10.84 9.48
N ARG A 147 -10.67 -11.61 8.39
CA ARG A 147 -9.65 -12.52 7.88
C ARG A 147 -8.37 -11.78 7.51
N TYR A 148 -8.48 -10.66 6.77
CA TYR A 148 -7.36 -9.81 6.44
C TYR A 148 -6.65 -9.31 7.69
N TRP A 149 -7.40 -8.77 8.66
CA TRP A 149 -6.85 -8.16 9.87
C TRP A 149 -6.05 -9.16 10.70
N GLU A 150 -6.61 -10.31 10.99
CA GLU A 150 -5.94 -11.35 11.77
C GLU A 150 -4.70 -11.92 11.09
N HIS A 151 -4.68 -11.84 9.77
CA HIS A 151 -3.57 -12.29 8.94
C HIS A 151 -2.43 -11.26 8.89
N GLN A 152 -2.74 -10.01 8.61
CA GLN A 152 -1.75 -8.95 8.44
C GLN A 152 -1.27 -8.33 9.76
N HIS A 153 -2.07 -8.42 10.81
CA HIS A 153 -1.79 -7.85 12.13
C HIS A 153 -1.87 -8.91 13.25
N PRO A 154 -1.06 -9.98 13.19
CA PRO A 154 -1.09 -11.04 14.19
C PRO A 154 -0.71 -10.47 15.56
N GLY A 155 -1.61 -10.63 16.54
CA GLY A 155 -1.41 -10.15 17.91
C GLY A 155 -1.80 -8.68 18.14
N GLU A 156 -2.28 -7.95 17.13
CA GLU A 156 -2.78 -6.59 17.26
C GLU A 156 -4.31 -6.55 17.06
N PRO A 157 -5.12 -6.43 18.13
CA PRO A 157 -6.57 -6.29 17.98
C PRO A 157 -6.95 -5.03 17.17
N LEU A 158 -7.94 -5.17 16.30
CA LEU A 158 -8.46 -4.04 15.48
C LEU A 158 -8.84 -2.83 16.35
N GLU A 159 -9.32 -3.06 17.58
CA GLU A 159 -9.69 -2.02 18.55
C GLU A 159 -8.49 -1.18 18.97
N GLU A 160 -7.33 -1.82 19.22
CA GLU A 160 -6.11 -1.11 19.63
C GLU A 160 -5.52 -0.30 18.48
N TYR A 161 -5.53 -0.84 17.27
CA TYR A 161 -5.11 -0.13 16.07
C TYR A 161 -5.96 1.13 15.82
N LEU A 162 -7.29 0.98 15.86
CA LEU A 162 -8.21 2.12 15.65
C LEU A 162 -8.08 3.17 16.77
N ALA A 163 -7.78 2.75 18.00
CA ALA A 163 -7.56 3.67 19.11
C ALA A 163 -6.26 4.50 18.91
N ARG A 164 -5.19 3.88 18.44
CA ARG A 164 -3.92 4.57 18.14
C ARG A 164 -4.05 5.53 16.97
N GLY A 165 -4.75 5.13 15.92
CA GLY A 165 -4.98 5.96 14.74
C GLY A 165 -5.96 7.12 14.96
N GLY A 166 -6.64 7.20 16.12
CA GLY A 166 -7.65 8.24 16.42
C GLY A 166 -8.91 8.18 15.55
N LEU A 167 -9.02 7.21 14.66
CA LEU A 167 -10.17 7.01 13.77
C LEU A 167 -11.44 6.74 14.60
N ALA A 168 -11.31 5.98 15.68
CA ALA A 168 -12.42 5.70 16.61
C ALA A 168 -12.97 6.97 17.28
N GLY A 169 -12.14 8.00 17.49
CA GLY A 169 -12.58 9.30 18.01
C GLY A 169 -13.44 10.09 17.03
N ARG A 170 -13.14 9.96 15.72
CA ARG A 170 -13.89 10.63 14.65
C ARG A 170 -15.22 9.96 14.31
N PHE A 171 -15.26 8.63 14.26
CA PHE A 171 -16.41 7.85 13.76
C PHE A 171 -17.06 6.93 14.81
N GLY A 172 -16.57 6.87 16.04
CA GLY A 172 -17.05 5.96 17.08
C GLY A 172 -16.33 4.61 17.11
N LYS A 173 -16.72 3.75 18.06
CA LYS A 173 -16.05 2.45 18.36
C LYS A 173 -16.87 1.22 17.91
N ALA A 174 -17.85 1.41 17.03
CA ALA A 174 -18.80 0.35 16.69
C ALA A 174 -18.23 -0.74 15.75
N LEU A 175 -17.20 -0.44 14.96
CA LEU A 175 -16.69 -1.36 13.94
C LEU A 175 -16.22 -2.70 14.49
N PRO A 176 -15.38 -2.81 15.54
CA PRO A 176 -14.97 -4.11 16.07
C PRO A 176 -16.14 -4.98 16.53
N GLN A 177 -17.14 -4.37 17.16
CA GLN A 177 -18.35 -5.08 17.58
C GLN A 177 -19.18 -5.57 16.40
N GLN A 178 -19.29 -4.76 15.34
CA GLN A 178 -20.01 -5.13 14.13
C GLN A 178 -19.32 -6.28 13.38
N VAL A 179 -17.99 -6.26 13.30
CA VAL A 179 -17.20 -7.36 12.71
C VAL A 179 -17.39 -8.65 13.50
N GLN A 180 -17.37 -8.60 14.82
CA GLN A 180 -17.66 -9.77 15.66
C GLN A 180 -19.11 -10.26 15.51
N SER A 181 -20.09 -9.36 15.44
CA SER A 181 -21.48 -9.70 15.21
C SER A 181 -21.68 -10.41 13.87
N ALA A 182 -21.04 -9.92 12.79
CA ALA A 182 -21.09 -10.55 11.48
C ALA A 182 -20.60 -12.00 11.52
N LEU A 183 -19.53 -12.29 12.22
CA LEU A 183 -19.02 -13.66 12.41
C LEU A 183 -19.98 -14.52 13.22
N GLY A 184 -20.54 -13.97 14.30
CA GLY A 184 -21.52 -14.67 15.13
C GLY A 184 -22.79 -15.06 14.35
N ASP A 185 -23.31 -14.14 13.57
CA ASP A 185 -24.51 -14.34 12.74
C ASP A 185 -24.27 -15.43 11.69
N VAL A 186 -23.10 -15.44 11.05
CA VAL A 186 -22.73 -16.46 10.07
C VAL A 186 -22.49 -17.82 10.74
N ALA A 187 -21.79 -17.85 11.88
CA ALA A 187 -21.58 -19.09 12.64
C ALA A 187 -22.91 -19.70 13.10
N GLN A 188 -23.87 -18.88 13.52
CA GLN A 188 -25.21 -19.32 13.87
C GLN A 188 -25.96 -19.85 12.67
N ALA A 189 -25.88 -19.17 11.51
CA ALA A 189 -26.51 -19.59 10.26
C ALA A 189 -25.95 -20.94 9.75
N LEU A 190 -24.66 -21.21 9.98
CA LEU A 190 -23.98 -22.46 9.65
C LEU A 190 -24.17 -23.56 10.72
N MET A 191 -24.84 -23.27 11.84
CA MET A 191 -24.99 -24.18 13.00
C MET A 191 -23.66 -24.74 13.51
N LEU A 192 -22.59 -23.91 13.54
CA LEU A 192 -21.29 -24.27 14.05
C LEU A 192 -21.21 -23.99 15.58
N PRO A 193 -21.15 -24.99 16.45
CA PRO A 193 -21.08 -24.79 17.90
C PRO A 193 -19.68 -24.25 18.29
N GLY A 194 -19.63 -23.20 19.09
CA GLY A 194 -18.42 -22.84 19.84
C GLY A 194 -17.34 -22.03 19.11
N THR A 195 -17.62 -21.46 17.95
CA THR A 195 -16.62 -20.75 17.14
C THR A 195 -16.42 -19.28 17.48
N VAL A 196 -17.03 -18.76 18.52
CA VAL A 196 -16.81 -17.41 19.01
C VAL A 196 -15.47 -17.36 19.72
N GLY A 197 -14.40 -17.09 19.00
CA GLY A 197 -13.08 -16.76 19.59
C GLY A 197 -11.85 -17.52 19.13
N GLY A 198 -11.93 -18.49 18.22
CA GLY A 198 -10.75 -19.34 18.02
C GLY A 198 -10.33 -19.77 16.63
N ALA A 199 -11.17 -19.76 15.62
CA ALA A 199 -10.75 -20.31 14.33
C ALA A 199 -11.43 -19.64 13.14
N VAL A 200 -10.98 -18.44 12.80
CA VAL A 200 -11.46 -17.72 11.61
C VAL A 200 -11.18 -18.53 10.34
N SER A 201 -10.06 -19.24 10.26
CA SER A 201 -9.75 -20.12 9.15
C SER A 201 -10.78 -21.25 8.97
N GLN A 202 -11.22 -21.88 10.07
CA GLN A 202 -12.24 -22.92 10.01
C GLN A 202 -13.62 -22.36 9.64
N LEU A 203 -13.98 -21.20 10.18
CA LEU A 203 -15.22 -20.52 9.84
C LEU A 203 -15.20 -20.07 8.37
N THR A 204 -14.07 -19.52 7.91
CA THR A 204 -13.89 -19.09 6.53
C THR A 204 -13.97 -20.27 5.57
N GLY A 205 -13.30 -21.38 5.85
CA GLY A 205 -13.37 -22.59 5.05
C GLY A 205 -14.79 -23.17 4.99
N ALA A 206 -15.50 -23.23 6.14
CA ALA A 206 -16.89 -23.68 6.19
C ALA A 206 -17.83 -22.74 5.43
N LEU A 207 -17.61 -21.43 5.52
CA LEU A 207 -18.36 -20.43 4.78
C LEU A 207 -18.11 -20.54 3.27
N THR A 208 -16.87 -20.65 2.84
CA THR A 208 -16.50 -20.83 1.44
C THR A 208 -17.14 -22.08 0.85
N LYS A 209 -17.06 -23.22 1.55
CA LYS A 209 -17.71 -24.46 1.14
C LYS A 209 -19.23 -24.30 1.06
N ALA A 210 -19.86 -23.65 2.05
CA ALA A 210 -21.30 -23.43 2.07
C ALA A 210 -21.76 -22.49 0.94
N LEU A 211 -20.97 -21.46 0.60
CA LEU A 211 -21.23 -20.55 -0.52
C LEU A 211 -21.14 -21.30 -1.86
N ARG A 212 -20.12 -22.13 -2.06
CA ARG A 212 -19.99 -22.97 -3.27
C ARG A 212 -21.11 -23.99 -3.42
N GLU A 213 -21.50 -24.64 -2.33
CA GLU A 213 -22.61 -25.60 -2.30
C GLU A 213 -23.99 -24.93 -2.40
N ARG A 214 -24.06 -23.58 -2.47
CA ARG A 214 -25.31 -22.79 -2.53
C ARG A 214 -26.33 -23.18 -1.45
N ARG A 215 -25.86 -23.44 -0.24
CA ARG A 215 -26.76 -23.84 0.85
C ARG A 215 -27.71 -22.72 1.26
N GLN A 216 -28.96 -23.06 1.50
CA GLN A 216 -30.01 -22.09 1.89
C GLN A 216 -29.71 -21.35 3.22
N THR A 217 -28.93 -21.93 4.09
CA THR A 217 -28.54 -21.38 5.40
C THR A 217 -27.68 -20.12 5.33
N VAL A 218 -26.96 -19.87 4.22
CA VAL A 218 -26.11 -18.68 4.00
C VAL A 218 -26.69 -17.78 2.91
N LYS A 219 -28.01 -17.79 2.76
CA LYS A 219 -28.77 -17.16 1.67
C LYS A 219 -28.42 -15.68 1.44
N ALA A 220 -28.13 -14.93 2.52
CA ALA A 220 -27.77 -13.52 2.42
C ALA A 220 -26.39 -13.28 1.77
N LEU A 221 -25.45 -14.20 1.96
CA LEU A 221 -24.08 -14.07 1.44
C LEU A 221 -23.88 -14.89 0.15
N ALA A 222 -24.67 -15.95 -0.05
CA ALA A 222 -24.60 -16.77 -1.25
C ALA A 222 -25.00 -16.02 -2.55
N GLY A 223 -25.60 -14.83 -2.43
CA GLY A 223 -25.87 -13.94 -3.55
C GLY A 223 -24.67 -13.13 -4.01
N CYS A 224 -23.61 -13.01 -3.20
CA CYS A 224 -22.38 -12.33 -3.57
C CYS A 224 -21.46 -13.30 -4.31
N ALA A 225 -21.44 -13.23 -5.64
CA ALA A 225 -20.68 -14.16 -6.48
C ALA A 225 -19.18 -14.16 -6.21
N ARG A 226 -18.64 -13.01 -5.75
CA ARG A 226 -17.20 -12.82 -5.54
C ARG A 226 -16.70 -13.11 -4.11
N LEU A 227 -17.63 -13.27 -3.14
CA LEU A 227 -17.22 -13.45 -1.74
C LEU A 227 -16.38 -14.73 -1.54
N ALA A 228 -16.78 -15.84 -2.13
CA ALA A 228 -16.07 -17.10 -2.00
C ALA A 228 -14.65 -17.00 -2.56
N ASP A 229 -14.50 -16.42 -3.75
CA ASP A 229 -13.19 -16.23 -4.40
C ASP A 229 -12.27 -15.32 -3.59
N LEU A 230 -12.80 -14.22 -3.03
CA LEU A 230 -12.05 -13.30 -2.18
C LEU A 230 -11.66 -13.91 -0.83
N LEU A 231 -12.47 -14.81 -0.29
CA LEU A 231 -12.14 -15.56 0.93
C LEU A 231 -11.13 -16.69 0.67
N GLU A 232 -10.97 -17.15 -0.56
CA GLU A 232 -9.91 -18.10 -0.93
C GLU A 232 -8.58 -17.42 -1.27
N ALA A 233 -8.64 -16.17 -1.75
CA ALA A 233 -7.44 -15.40 -2.05
C ALA A 233 -6.58 -15.19 -0.79
N GLU A 234 -5.26 -15.07 -0.97
CA GLU A 234 -4.35 -14.68 0.11
C GLU A 234 -4.76 -13.29 0.63
N PRO A 235 -4.96 -13.12 1.95
CA PRO A 235 -5.45 -11.85 2.50
C PRO A 235 -4.31 -10.84 2.65
N ASP A 236 -3.76 -10.40 1.52
CA ASP A 236 -2.77 -9.35 1.39
C ASP A 236 -3.40 -8.00 0.98
N VAL A 237 -2.59 -6.96 0.79
CA VAL A 237 -3.07 -5.63 0.35
C VAL A 237 -3.68 -5.67 -1.05
N ASP A 238 -3.22 -6.59 -1.92
CA ASP A 238 -3.81 -6.76 -3.24
C ASP A 238 -5.24 -7.33 -3.12
N ALA A 239 -5.44 -8.38 -2.33
CA ALA A 239 -6.78 -8.92 -2.04
C ALA A 239 -7.67 -7.88 -1.35
N LEU A 240 -7.14 -7.14 -0.36
CA LEU A 240 -7.85 -6.04 0.30
C LEU A 240 -8.37 -5.01 -0.71
N SER A 241 -7.64 -4.77 -1.79
CA SER A 241 -8.02 -3.79 -2.83
C SER A 241 -9.27 -4.19 -3.63
N TYR A 242 -9.68 -5.46 -3.56
CA TYR A 242 -10.93 -5.97 -4.16
C TYR A 242 -12.11 -5.99 -3.18
N TYR A 243 -11.89 -5.84 -1.87
CA TYR A 243 -12.97 -5.81 -0.86
C TYR A 243 -13.97 -4.65 -1.02
N PRO A 244 -13.63 -3.51 -1.66
CA PRO A 244 -14.61 -2.48 -2.00
C PRO A 244 -15.82 -3.02 -2.76
N HIS A 245 -15.65 -4.06 -3.58
CA HIS A 245 -16.75 -4.73 -4.26
C HIS A 245 -17.78 -5.34 -3.29
N LEU A 246 -17.30 -5.91 -2.17
CA LEU A 246 -18.19 -6.45 -1.13
C LEU A 246 -19.01 -5.33 -0.47
N LEU A 247 -18.39 -4.16 -0.22
CA LEU A 247 -19.12 -2.99 0.27
C LEU A 247 -20.16 -2.51 -0.73
N ALA A 248 -19.79 -2.42 -2.01
CA ALA A 248 -20.71 -1.99 -3.07
C ALA A 248 -21.92 -2.93 -3.17
N TRP A 249 -21.68 -4.24 -3.14
CA TRP A 249 -22.71 -5.26 -3.17
C TRP A 249 -23.65 -5.15 -1.95
N GLU A 250 -23.11 -5.04 -0.74
CA GLU A 250 -23.92 -4.94 0.48
C GLU A 250 -24.72 -3.64 0.57
N LEU A 251 -24.16 -2.52 0.10
CA LEU A 251 -24.87 -1.25 0.01
C LEU A 251 -26.04 -1.33 -0.99
N ALA A 252 -25.87 -2.07 -2.09
CA ALA A 252 -26.94 -2.31 -3.07
C ALA A 252 -28.08 -3.19 -2.52
N GLN A 253 -27.80 -4.03 -1.50
CA GLN A 253 -28.83 -4.85 -0.83
C GLN A 253 -29.63 -4.08 0.25
N LEU A 254 -29.30 -2.80 0.50
CA LEU A 254 -30.04 -2.00 1.47
C LEU A 254 -31.45 -1.71 0.98
N PRO A 255 -32.46 -1.79 1.84
CA PRO A 255 -33.81 -1.33 1.51
C PRO A 255 -33.81 0.16 1.10
N ALA A 256 -34.70 0.55 0.22
CA ALA A 256 -34.77 1.91 -0.33
C ALA A 256 -34.86 3.00 0.76
N ASP A 257 -35.54 2.72 1.89
CA ASP A 257 -35.65 3.62 3.04
C ASP A 257 -34.36 3.76 3.85
N LYS A 258 -33.40 2.85 3.66
CA LYS A 258 -32.08 2.83 4.30
C LYS A 258 -30.92 2.96 3.30
N ALA A 259 -31.24 3.24 2.04
CA ALA A 259 -30.24 3.40 0.99
C ALA A 259 -29.27 4.55 1.31
N VAL A 260 -27.99 4.28 1.20
CA VAL A 260 -26.88 5.21 1.47
C VAL A 260 -25.93 5.22 0.30
N VAL A 261 -25.50 6.39 -0.10
CA VAL A 261 -24.48 6.59 -1.13
C VAL A 261 -23.25 7.23 -0.50
N PRO A 262 -22.14 6.51 -0.36
CA PRO A 262 -20.89 7.11 0.08
C PRO A 262 -20.42 8.16 -0.94
N VAL A 263 -20.09 9.36 -0.48
CA VAL A 263 -19.40 10.38 -1.26
C VAL A 263 -18.00 10.54 -0.69
N VAL A 264 -17.03 9.90 -1.31
CA VAL A 264 -15.67 9.81 -0.82
C VAL A 264 -14.84 10.96 -1.41
N LEU A 265 -14.34 11.83 -0.53
CA LEU A 265 -13.47 12.94 -0.92
C LEU A 265 -12.01 12.57 -0.65
N LEU A 266 -11.26 12.29 -1.70
CA LEU A 266 -9.81 11.99 -1.66
C LEU A 266 -9.04 13.28 -1.86
N ASP A 267 -8.47 13.80 -0.77
CA ASP A 267 -7.73 15.07 -0.78
C ASP A 267 -6.22 14.82 -0.85
N THR A 268 -5.48 15.74 -1.49
CA THR A 268 -4.01 15.67 -1.69
C THR A 268 -3.59 14.44 -2.50
N PHE A 269 -4.29 14.18 -3.58
CA PHE A 269 -4.12 12.98 -4.41
C PHE A 269 -2.75 12.92 -5.10
N GLU A 270 -2.06 14.05 -5.26
CA GLU A 270 -0.70 14.10 -5.80
C GLU A 270 0.32 13.28 -5.01
N ASP A 271 0.05 12.97 -3.75
CA ASP A 271 0.93 12.19 -2.89
C ASP A 271 0.76 10.66 -3.07
N THR A 272 -0.14 10.20 -3.95
CA THR A 272 -0.41 8.78 -4.18
C THR A 272 0.53 8.12 -5.18
N GLY A 273 1.25 8.89 -5.97
CA GLY A 273 2.16 8.34 -6.96
C GLY A 273 3.00 9.37 -7.68
N SER A 274 4.20 8.96 -8.08
CA SER A 274 5.06 9.65 -9.03
C SER A 274 4.93 9.03 -10.42
N ARG A 275 5.62 9.58 -11.43
CA ARG A 275 5.61 9.03 -12.80
C ARG A 275 6.02 7.56 -12.88
N THR A 276 6.82 7.08 -11.93
CA THR A 276 7.37 5.73 -11.90
C THR A 276 6.69 4.80 -10.89
N HIS A 277 5.91 5.35 -9.94
CA HIS A 277 5.28 4.59 -8.86
C HIS A 277 3.83 5.00 -8.68
N ARG A 278 2.92 4.15 -9.12
CA ARG A 278 1.48 4.37 -9.03
C ARG A 278 0.77 3.29 -8.21
N ASP A 279 1.48 2.62 -7.31
CA ASP A 279 0.90 1.49 -6.60
C ASP A 279 -0.30 1.89 -5.75
N LEU A 280 -0.19 2.96 -4.94
CA LEU A 280 -1.33 3.46 -4.17
C LEU A 280 -2.41 4.02 -5.10
N GLU A 281 -2.04 4.75 -6.16
CA GLU A 281 -2.99 5.25 -7.16
C GLU A 281 -3.75 4.08 -7.81
N ARG A 282 -3.09 2.97 -8.14
CA ARG A 282 -3.71 1.76 -8.69
C ARG A 282 -4.73 1.16 -7.72
N LEU A 283 -4.39 1.03 -6.44
CA LEU A 283 -5.31 0.52 -5.42
C LEU A 283 -6.52 1.45 -5.23
N LEU A 284 -6.32 2.77 -5.24
CA LEU A 284 -7.40 3.76 -5.18
C LEU A 284 -8.26 3.75 -6.45
N GLN A 285 -7.66 3.52 -7.61
CA GLN A 285 -8.40 3.33 -8.85
C GLN A 285 -9.31 2.09 -8.78
N ARG A 286 -8.81 0.97 -8.22
CA ARG A 286 -9.62 -0.24 -7.97
C ARG A 286 -10.79 0.07 -7.02
N LEU A 287 -10.56 0.81 -5.94
CA LEU A 287 -11.62 1.24 -5.02
C LEU A 287 -12.74 1.97 -5.78
N VAL A 288 -12.39 2.93 -6.64
CA VAL A 288 -13.36 3.68 -7.45
C VAL A 288 -14.07 2.78 -8.45
N TRP A 289 -13.33 1.87 -9.10
CA TRP A 289 -13.87 0.93 -10.09
C TRP A 289 -14.86 -0.05 -9.49
N LEU A 290 -14.52 -0.60 -8.32
CA LEU A 290 -15.28 -1.66 -7.64
C LEU A 290 -16.44 -1.13 -6.79
N MET A 291 -16.57 0.18 -6.64
CA MET A 291 -17.70 0.80 -5.95
C MET A 291 -18.50 1.74 -6.90
N PRO A 292 -19.16 1.20 -7.93
CA PRO A 292 -19.89 2.02 -8.90
C PRO A 292 -21.10 2.74 -8.30
N ASN A 293 -21.57 2.35 -7.13
CA ASN A 293 -22.65 2.96 -6.36
C ASN A 293 -22.17 3.98 -5.32
N ALA A 294 -20.86 4.22 -5.20
CA ALA A 294 -20.28 5.32 -4.45
C ALA A 294 -19.84 6.43 -5.42
N PHE A 295 -19.75 7.66 -4.96
CA PHE A 295 -19.27 8.79 -5.74
C PHE A 295 -17.94 9.31 -5.16
N PHE A 296 -16.97 9.60 -6.03
CA PHE A 296 -15.63 10.00 -5.62
C PHE A 296 -15.33 11.42 -6.10
N ILE A 297 -14.83 12.25 -5.20
CA ILE A 297 -14.35 13.60 -5.49
C ILE A 297 -12.86 13.63 -5.15
N VAL A 298 -12.02 13.79 -6.14
CA VAL A 298 -10.57 13.80 -5.99
C VAL A 298 -10.07 15.24 -6.05
N THR A 299 -9.20 15.64 -5.11
CA THR A 299 -8.51 16.94 -5.17
C THR A 299 -7.00 16.73 -5.22
N GLY A 300 -6.34 17.36 -6.20
CA GLY A 300 -4.90 17.18 -6.43
C GLY A 300 -4.26 18.33 -7.18
N ARG A 301 -2.93 18.28 -7.40
CA ARG A 301 -2.22 19.31 -8.20
C ARG A 301 -2.39 19.06 -9.68
N GLY A 302 -2.39 17.80 -10.09
CA GLY A 302 -2.52 17.37 -11.47
C GLY A 302 -3.89 16.78 -11.78
N ARG A 303 -4.10 16.47 -13.05
CA ARG A 303 -5.27 15.73 -13.53
C ARG A 303 -5.11 14.24 -13.23
N LEU A 304 -6.23 13.56 -13.06
CA LEU A 304 -6.25 12.10 -13.11
C LEU A 304 -5.96 11.63 -14.53
N GLN A 305 -4.96 10.82 -14.69
CA GLN A 305 -4.52 10.29 -16.00
C GLN A 305 -5.14 8.93 -16.33
N TRP A 306 -6.16 8.49 -15.59
CA TRP A 306 -6.77 7.16 -15.74
C TRP A 306 -7.34 6.88 -17.12
N ALA A 307 -7.77 7.94 -17.84
CA ALA A 307 -8.24 7.83 -19.22
C ALA A 307 -7.09 7.73 -20.26
N ASP A 308 -5.82 7.78 -19.85
CA ASP A 308 -4.67 7.66 -20.74
C ASP A 308 -4.33 6.18 -20.99
N PRO A 309 -4.44 5.67 -22.24
CA PRO A 309 -4.09 4.30 -22.56
C PRO A 309 -2.61 3.99 -22.38
N ALA A 310 -1.73 5.00 -22.37
CA ALA A 310 -0.29 4.79 -22.17
C ALA A 310 0.07 4.30 -20.76
N LEU A 311 -0.87 4.36 -19.82
CA LEU A 311 -0.71 3.85 -18.46
C LEU A 311 -1.14 2.39 -18.29
N GLU A 312 -1.49 1.70 -19.36
CA GLU A 312 -1.75 0.26 -19.34
C GLU A 312 -0.55 -0.50 -18.77
N GLY A 313 -0.79 -1.37 -17.81
CA GLY A 313 0.25 -2.11 -17.06
C GLY A 313 0.83 -1.36 -15.85
N GLN A 314 0.59 -0.05 -15.69
CA GLN A 314 0.81 0.68 -14.44
C GLN A 314 -0.47 0.83 -13.61
N LEU A 315 -1.59 0.96 -14.29
CA LEU A 315 -2.94 0.99 -13.74
C LEU A 315 -3.77 -0.16 -14.32
N ASP A 316 -4.80 -0.60 -13.59
CA ASP A 316 -5.59 -1.77 -14.00
C ASP A 316 -6.66 -1.42 -15.03
N PHE A 317 -7.24 -0.22 -14.91
CA PHE A 317 -8.32 0.23 -15.79
C PHE A 317 -7.90 1.53 -16.47
N THR A 318 -7.68 1.51 -17.76
CA THR A 318 -7.15 2.67 -18.51
C THR A 318 -7.99 2.95 -19.76
N GLY A 319 -7.84 4.16 -20.26
CA GLY A 319 -8.45 4.58 -21.51
C GLY A 319 -9.79 5.31 -21.36
N PRO A 320 -10.18 6.04 -22.44
CA PRO A 320 -11.38 6.88 -22.44
C PRO A 320 -12.68 6.06 -22.42
N ALA A 321 -12.65 4.81 -22.86
CA ALA A 321 -13.80 3.92 -22.78
C ALA A 321 -14.10 3.50 -21.34
N ALA A 322 -13.06 3.26 -20.51
CA ALA A 322 -13.22 2.95 -19.10
C ALA A 322 -13.65 4.17 -18.26
N TRP A 323 -13.09 5.35 -18.58
CA TRP A 323 -13.29 6.61 -17.85
C TRP A 323 -13.75 7.76 -18.78
N PRO A 324 -14.95 7.70 -19.34
CA PRO A 324 -15.39 8.67 -20.36
C PRO A 324 -15.42 10.11 -19.83
N GLY A 325 -15.72 10.33 -18.56
CA GLY A 325 -15.75 11.65 -17.95
C GLY A 325 -14.37 12.27 -17.67
N LEU A 326 -13.30 11.47 -17.65
CA LEU A 326 -11.93 11.94 -17.37
C LEU A 326 -11.14 12.28 -18.65
N ALA A 327 -11.61 11.87 -19.82
CA ALA A 327 -10.96 12.15 -21.09
C ALA A 327 -11.12 13.62 -21.54
N ALA A 328 -12.24 14.26 -21.15
CA ALA A 328 -12.55 15.64 -21.51
C ALA A 328 -12.16 16.63 -20.41
N HIS A 329 -11.76 17.85 -20.81
CA HIS A 329 -11.40 18.93 -19.89
C HIS A 329 -12.44 20.03 -19.94
N THR A 330 -12.83 20.51 -18.77
CA THR A 330 -13.66 21.69 -18.64
C THR A 330 -12.81 22.79 -18.00
N VAL A 331 -12.58 23.88 -18.71
CA VAL A 331 -12.01 25.11 -18.16
C VAL A 331 -13.18 26.02 -17.82
N PRO A 332 -13.39 26.44 -16.55
CA PRO A 332 -14.44 27.38 -16.23
C PRO A 332 -14.21 28.70 -16.97
N GLY A 333 -15.12 29.06 -17.85
CA GLY A 333 -15.12 30.38 -18.46
C GLY A 333 -15.71 31.44 -17.51
N PRO A 334 -15.44 32.75 -17.73
CA PRO A 334 -15.91 33.82 -16.87
C PRO A 334 -17.44 34.00 -16.84
N ARG A 335 -18.21 33.29 -17.63
CA ARG A 335 -19.68 33.34 -17.72
C ARG A 335 -20.34 31.98 -17.78
N GLY A 336 -20.13 31.16 -16.74
CA GLY A 336 -20.81 29.87 -16.62
C GLY A 336 -20.38 28.88 -17.72
N ALA A 337 -19.74 27.82 -17.33
CA ALA A 337 -19.30 26.80 -18.28
C ALA A 337 -20.48 26.15 -18.97
N GLU A 338 -20.43 26.01 -20.28
CA GLU A 338 -21.17 24.95 -20.94
C GLU A 338 -20.76 23.62 -20.32
N LEU A 339 -21.72 22.91 -19.75
CA LEU A 339 -21.56 21.56 -19.16
C LEU A 339 -21.27 20.56 -20.30
N GLY A 340 -20.12 20.68 -20.92
CA GLY A 340 -19.55 19.61 -21.72
C GLY A 340 -19.07 18.53 -20.78
N GLY A 341 -19.54 17.31 -20.91
CA GLY A 341 -19.41 16.12 -20.04
C GLY A 341 -18.08 15.78 -19.38
N GLY A 342 -17.19 16.73 -19.18
CA GLY A 342 -15.90 16.58 -18.51
C GLY A 342 -16.03 16.57 -16.99
N ARG A 343 -15.35 15.62 -16.35
CA ARG A 343 -15.32 15.41 -14.90
C ARG A 343 -14.04 15.94 -14.24
N GLN A 344 -13.18 16.64 -14.98
CA GLN A 344 -11.94 17.22 -14.47
C GLN A 344 -11.98 18.75 -14.58
N ILE A 345 -11.89 19.41 -13.43
CA ILE A 345 -12.13 20.84 -13.31
C ILE A 345 -10.91 21.54 -12.74
N LEU A 346 -10.36 22.48 -13.49
CA LEU A 346 -9.28 23.34 -13.00
C LEU A 346 -9.83 24.35 -11.99
N ILE A 347 -9.20 24.41 -10.81
CA ILE A 347 -9.49 25.46 -9.83
C ILE A 347 -8.60 26.66 -10.14
N GLY A 348 -9.23 27.78 -10.50
CA GLY A 348 -8.59 29.07 -10.72
C GLY A 348 -8.38 29.88 -9.43
N ASP A 349 -7.67 31.00 -9.56
CA ASP A 349 -7.45 31.99 -8.51
C ASP A 349 -8.78 32.69 -8.09
N PHE A 350 -8.83 33.30 -6.92
CA PHE A 350 -9.95 34.11 -6.48
C PHE A 350 -10.03 35.40 -7.33
N SER A 351 -11.24 35.85 -7.59
CA SER A 351 -11.45 37.19 -8.14
C SER A 351 -11.06 38.27 -7.11
N PRO A 352 -10.76 39.50 -7.56
CA PRO A 352 -10.49 40.61 -6.62
C PRO A 352 -11.65 40.83 -5.62
N GLU A 353 -12.89 40.66 -6.06
CA GLU A 353 -14.09 40.80 -5.23
C GLU A 353 -14.15 39.69 -4.17
N ASP A 354 -13.81 38.46 -4.56
CA ASP A 354 -13.78 37.33 -3.62
C ASP A 354 -12.64 37.45 -2.62
N CYS A 355 -11.48 37.98 -3.03
CA CYS A 355 -10.38 38.28 -2.10
C CYS A 355 -10.80 39.31 -1.04
N ASP A 356 -11.46 40.41 -1.46
CA ASP A 356 -11.94 41.43 -0.51
C ASP A 356 -13.02 40.88 0.42
N ASP A 357 -13.96 40.11 -0.11
CA ASP A 357 -15.02 39.45 0.67
C ASP A 357 -14.43 38.44 1.68
N TYR A 358 -13.42 37.67 1.24
CA TYR A 358 -12.69 36.77 2.13
C TYR A 358 -12.02 37.50 3.30
N LEU A 359 -11.25 38.55 3.01
CA LEU A 359 -10.55 39.35 4.01
C LEU A 359 -11.53 40.09 4.94
N ALA A 360 -12.65 40.57 4.41
CA ALA A 360 -13.68 41.27 5.18
C ALA A 360 -14.34 40.35 6.24
N ARG A 361 -14.53 39.07 5.90
CA ARG A 361 -15.18 38.09 6.78
C ARG A 361 -14.18 37.30 7.65
N ARG A 362 -12.91 37.28 7.31
CA ARG A 362 -11.90 36.47 7.99
C ARG A 362 -11.62 36.87 9.44
N LEU A 363 -11.65 38.19 9.71
CA LEU A 363 -11.49 38.75 11.04
C LEU A 363 -12.61 39.75 11.31
N VAL A 364 -13.57 39.38 12.15
CA VAL A 364 -14.73 40.21 12.48
C VAL A 364 -14.79 40.42 13.98
N LYS A 365 -15.05 41.68 14.43
CA LYS A 365 -15.36 42.02 15.81
C LYS A 365 -16.63 42.89 15.88
N ASN A 366 -17.60 42.46 16.64
CA ASN A 366 -18.91 43.15 16.76
C ASN A 366 -19.65 43.35 15.42
N GLY A 367 -19.45 42.44 14.46
CA GLY A 367 -20.05 42.52 13.12
C GLY A 367 -19.29 43.37 12.11
N GLU A 368 -18.20 44.03 12.50
CA GLU A 368 -17.36 44.82 11.60
C GLU A 368 -16.03 44.14 11.31
N SER A 369 -15.53 44.27 10.06
CA SER A 369 -14.22 43.75 9.67
C SER A 369 -13.12 44.47 10.42
N LEU A 370 -12.19 43.71 10.99
CA LEU A 370 -10.99 44.24 11.65
C LEU A 370 -9.95 44.72 10.64
N ILE A 371 -9.98 44.23 9.41
CA ILE A 371 -9.07 44.59 8.35
C ILE A 371 -9.71 45.74 7.56
N ALA A 372 -9.14 46.93 7.67
CA ALA A 372 -9.65 48.12 7.00
C ALA A 372 -9.70 47.96 5.48
N PRO A 373 -10.63 48.62 4.77
CA PRO A 373 -10.79 48.49 3.32
C PRO A 373 -9.50 48.80 2.54
N GLU A 374 -8.70 49.77 3.00
CA GLU A 374 -7.44 50.15 2.37
C GLU A 374 -6.40 49.01 2.44
N LEU A 375 -6.33 48.32 3.59
CA LEU A 375 -5.48 47.16 3.79
C LEU A 375 -5.95 46.01 2.93
N ARG A 376 -7.27 45.76 2.88
CA ARG A 376 -7.85 44.68 2.03
C ARG A 376 -7.51 44.91 0.57
N ALA A 377 -7.62 46.15 0.07
CA ALA A 377 -7.29 46.46 -1.31
C ALA A 377 -5.81 46.19 -1.65
N VAL A 378 -4.88 46.49 -0.74
CA VAL A 378 -3.45 46.21 -0.94
C VAL A 378 -3.17 44.71 -0.91
N ILE A 379 -3.73 43.98 0.08
CA ILE A 379 -3.56 42.54 0.19
C ILE A 379 -4.17 41.82 -1.03
N THR A 380 -5.36 42.23 -1.48
CA THR A 380 -6.02 41.68 -2.67
C THR A 380 -5.14 41.88 -3.92
N ALA A 381 -4.63 43.08 -4.15
CA ALA A 381 -3.76 43.37 -5.31
C ALA A 381 -2.48 42.53 -5.30
N ARG A 382 -1.92 42.26 -4.13
CA ARG A 382 -0.66 41.49 -3.97
C ARG A 382 -0.84 39.99 -3.92
N SER A 383 -2.03 39.53 -3.55
CA SER A 383 -2.32 38.10 -3.47
C SER A 383 -2.40 37.40 -4.83
N HIS A 384 -2.62 38.16 -5.92
CA HIS A 384 -2.92 37.62 -7.24
C HIS A 384 -4.02 36.54 -7.21
N GLY A 385 -4.96 36.68 -6.27
CA GLY A 385 -6.05 35.71 -6.09
C GLY A 385 -5.67 34.41 -5.37
N LEU A 386 -4.42 34.26 -4.88
CA LEU A 386 -3.97 33.05 -4.21
C LEU A 386 -4.45 33.00 -2.75
N PRO A 387 -5.35 32.10 -2.37
CA PRO A 387 -5.93 32.04 -1.00
C PRO A 387 -4.88 31.92 0.09
N LEU A 388 -3.80 31.17 -0.16
CA LEU A 388 -2.72 31.02 0.83
C LEU A 388 -2.03 32.35 1.12
N HIS A 389 -1.86 33.23 0.11
CA HIS A 389 -1.31 34.59 0.32
C HIS A 389 -2.24 35.44 1.18
N LEU A 390 -3.55 35.33 0.98
CA LEU A 390 -4.56 36.00 1.81
C LEU A 390 -4.47 35.54 3.28
N ASP A 391 -4.39 34.22 3.51
CA ASP A 391 -4.23 33.67 4.86
C ASP A 391 -2.95 34.15 5.54
N LEU A 392 -1.81 34.13 4.84
CA LEU A 392 -0.55 34.63 5.41
C LEU A 392 -0.61 36.12 5.71
N SER A 393 -1.30 36.91 4.90
CA SER A 393 -1.51 38.34 5.14
C SER A 393 -2.39 38.54 6.39
N VAL A 394 -3.41 37.71 6.60
CA VAL A 394 -4.21 37.73 7.84
C VAL A 394 -3.36 37.37 9.06
N LEU A 395 -2.51 36.34 8.95
CA LEU A 395 -1.59 35.99 10.04
C LEU A 395 -0.62 37.13 10.37
N ARG A 396 -0.08 37.78 9.33
CA ARG A 396 0.77 38.96 9.45
C ARG A 396 0.04 40.12 10.18
N PHE A 397 -1.22 40.35 9.81
CA PHE A 397 -2.07 41.34 10.44
C PHE A 397 -2.25 41.06 11.96
N LEU A 398 -2.54 39.82 12.32
CA LEU A 398 -2.68 39.39 13.71
C LEU A 398 -1.39 39.54 14.50
N GLU A 399 -0.25 39.18 13.91
CA GLU A 399 1.06 39.26 14.55
C GLU A 399 1.45 40.72 14.83
N LEU A 400 1.24 41.63 13.86
CA LEU A 400 1.47 43.06 14.10
C LEU A 400 0.64 43.59 15.24
N ARG A 401 -0.64 43.24 15.33
CA ARG A 401 -1.53 43.61 16.42
C ARG A 401 -1.09 43.04 17.78
N ARG A 402 -0.61 41.80 17.78
CA ARG A 402 -0.09 41.12 18.99
C ARG A 402 1.14 41.83 19.56
N THR A 403 1.99 42.38 18.69
CA THR A 403 3.16 43.20 19.10
C THR A 403 2.80 44.64 19.43
N GLY A 404 1.50 45.01 19.45
CA GLY A 404 0.99 46.36 19.77
C GLY A 404 1.17 47.36 18.60
N ARG A 405 1.54 46.92 17.41
CA ARG A 405 1.63 47.76 16.22
C ARG A 405 0.30 47.81 15.49
N THR A 406 -0.06 49.02 14.98
CA THR A 406 -1.20 49.19 14.08
C THR A 406 -0.76 48.80 12.68
N PRO A 407 -1.37 47.76 12.01
CA PRO A 407 -1.03 47.38 10.65
C PRO A 407 -1.32 48.53 9.67
N VAL A 408 -0.37 48.78 8.77
CA VAL A 408 -0.45 49.80 7.69
C VAL A 408 -0.27 49.17 6.31
N PRO A 409 -0.72 49.80 5.20
CA PRO A 409 -0.64 49.24 3.87
C PRO A 409 0.76 48.79 3.46
N GLU A 410 1.79 49.50 3.91
CA GLU A 410 3.21 49.23 3.64
C GLU A 410 3.68 47.86 4.17
N ASP A 411 3.04 47.37 5.23
CA ASP A 411 3.34 46.07 5.82
C ASP A 411 2.94 44.90 4.89
N PHE A 412 2.09 45.14 3.88
CA PHE A 412 1.48 44.13 2.98
C PHE A 412 1.83 44.35 1.50
N GLN A 413 2.71 45.29 1.16
CA GLN A 413 3.12 45.56 -0.22
C GLN A 413 4.10 44.52 -0.79
N ALA A 414 4.53 43.59 0.05
CA ALA A 414 5.49 42.57 -0.32
C ALA A 414 4.83 41.39 -1.07
N ASP A 415 5.57 40.77 -1.97
CA ASP A 415 5.23 39.49 -2.56
C ASP A 415 5.28 38.33 -1.54
N PHE A 416 4.91 37.12 -1.97
CA PHE A 416 4.80 35.96 -1.08
C PHE A 416 6.11 35.60 -0.32
N PRO A 417 7.30 35.55 -0.98
CA PRO A 417 8.56 35.34 -0.29
C PRO A 417 8.88 36.44 0.73
N ALA A 418 8.67 37.68 0.37
CA ALA A 418 8.90 38.81 1.26
C ALA A 418 7.93 38.87 2.43
N LEU A 419 6.70 38.36 2.27
CA LEU A 419 5.75 38.20 3.38
C LEU A 419 6.24 37.15 4.40
N ILE A 420 6.80 36.03 3.92
CA ILE A 420 7.44 35.04 4.79
C ILE A 420 8.67 35.65 5.48
N THR A 421 9.51 36.40 4.76
CA THR A 421 10.67 37.10 5.35
C THR A 421 10.27 37.99 6.52
N ARG A 422 9.20 38.77 6.35
CA ARG A 422 8.67 39.63 7.44
C ARG A 422 8.10 38.81 8.60
N THR A 423 7.45 37.67 8.31
CA THR A 423 6.99 36.74 9.35
C THR A 423 8.16 36.14 10.12
N LEU A 424 9.26 35.80 9.42
CA LEU A 424 10.52 35.37 10.03
C LEU A 424 11.12 36.46 10.95
N ALA A 425 11.09 37.73 10.53
CA ALA A 425 11.63 38.84 11.33
C ALA A 425 10.88 39.05 12.66
N ASP A 426 9.60 38.67 12.75
CA ASP A 426 8.79 38.80 13.97
C ASP A 426 8.95 37.63 14.94
N LEU A 427 9.59 36.54 14.52
CA LEU A 427 9.90 35.42 15.41
C LEU A 427 11.15 35.74 16.25
N THR A 428 11.26 35.15 17.43
CA THR A 428 12.51 35.16 18.20
C THR A 428 13.59 34.41 17.43
N ALA A 429 14.86 34.66 17.72
CA ALA A 429 15.98 33.98 17.09
C ALA A 429 15.86 32.45 17.21
N ASP A 430 15.48 31.93 18.38
CA ASP A 430 15.28 30.50 18.62
C ASP A 430 14.09 29.95 17.81
N GLU A 431 12.98 30.68 17.74
CA GLU A 431 11.82 30.26 16.94
C GLU A 431 12.16 30.24 15.45
N ARG A 432 12.89 31.22 14.92
CA ARG A 432 13.39 31.20 13.53
C ARG A 432 14.29 30.00 13.28
N HIS A 433 15.22 29.76 14.21
CA HIS A 433 16.13 28.63 14.10
C HIS A 433 15.39 27.29 14.03
N ILE A 434 14.40 27.10 14.91
CA ILE A 434 13.57 25.87 14.86
C ILE A 434 12.72 25.84 13.61
N LEU A 435 12.10 26.94 13.18
CA LEU A 435 11.28 26.97 11.96
C LEU A 435 12.09 26.57 10.73
N ARG A 436 13.32 27.08 10.59
CA ARG A 436 14.26 26.64 9.54
C ARG A 436 14.54 25.15 9.64
N SER A 437 14.83 24.66 10.84
CA SER A 437 15.14 23.24 11.08
C SER A 437 13.95 22.32 10.76
N VAL A 438 12.72 22.67 11.17
CA VAL A 438 11.52 21.83 10.90
C VAL A 438 11.03 21.93 9.47
N SER A 439 11.42 22.96 8.72
CA SER A 439 11.10 23.04 7.30
C SER A 439 11.77 21.94 6.45
N LEU A 440 12.80 21.31 7.01
CA LEU A 440 13.48 20.17 6.44
C LEU A 440 12.67 18.88 6.49
N PHE A 441 11.65 18.80 7.36
CA PHE A 441 10.79 17.63 7.53
C PHE A 441 9.45 17.77 6.80
N ASP A 442 8.91 16.67 6.38
CA ASP A 442 7.50 16.59 5.95
C ASP A 442 6.55 16.71 7.15
N ALA A 443 6.88 16.00 8.22
CA ALA A 443 6.21 16.06 9.50
C ALA A 443 7.21 15.84 10.64
N PHE A 444 6.90 16.35 11.84
CA PHE A 444 7.80 16.30 13.00
C PHE A 444 7.00 16.23 14.31
N ASP A 445 7.67 15.81 15.37
CA ASP A 445 7.25 15.98 16.75
C ASP A 445 8.17 16.99 17.47
N LEU A 446 7.87 17.27 18.74
CA LEU A 446 8.69 18.20 19.53
C LEU A 446 10.13 17.73 19.70
N THR A 447 10.35 16.43 19.73
CA THR A 447 11.69 15.84 19.89
C THR A 447 12.52 16.02 18.63
N LEU A 448 11.95 15.67 17.46
CA LEU A 448 12.62 15.90 16.17
C LEU A 448 12.89 17.38 15.92
N ALA A 449 11.92 18.26 16.19
CA ALA A 449 12.11 19.71 16.06
C ALA A 449 13.28 20.23 16.89
N THR A 450 13.34 19.82 18.15
CA THR A 450 14.37 20.24 19.12
C THR A 450 15.76 19.72 18.71
N ARG A 451 15.87 18.45 18.34
CA ARG A 451 17.13 17.81 17.94
C ARG A 451 17.66 18.35 16.61
N ALA A 452 16.80 18.50 15.61
CA ALA A 452 17.20 19.08 14.32
C ALA A 452 17.74 20.52 14.47
N ALA A 453 17.16 21.28 15.40
CA ALA A 453 17.65 22.60 15.75
C ALA A 453 18.93 22.56 16.62
N GLY A 454 19.34 21.40 17.12
CA GLY A 454 20.49 21.27 18.02
C GLY A 454 20.26 21.89 19.40
N LEU A 455 19.00 22.02 19.83
CA LEU A 455 18.64 22.57 21.13
C LEU A 455 18.49 21.47 22.19
N THR A 456 18.70 21.85 23.45
CA THR A 456 18.64 20.93 24.60
C THR A 456 17.26 20.91 25.27
N HIS A 457 16.39 21.87 24.96
CA HIS A 457 15.07 22.01 25.60
C HIS A 457 13.97 22.28 24.55
N GLN A 458 12.78 21.78 24.81
CA GLN A 458 11.64 21.83 23.87
C GLN A 458 10.86 23.17 23.89
N ALA A 459 11.20 24.14 24.76
CA ALA A 459 10.40 25.32 24.98
C ALA A 459 10.17 26.16 23.70
N ALA A 460 11.19 26.30 22.86
CA ALA A 460 11.05 27.04 21.60
C ALA A 460 10.23 26.25 20.55
N ALA A 461 10.39 24.94 20.49
CA ALA A 461 9.57 24.07 19.65
C ALA A 461 8.10 24.09 20.09
N ALA A 462 7.84 24.06 21.41
CA ALA A 462 6.48 24.16 21.96
C ALA A 462 5.81 25.49 21.61
N ARG A 463 6.55 26.61 21.62
CA ARG A 463 6.01 27.91 21.17
C ARG A 463 5.76 27.94 19.65
N LEU A 464 6.64 27.28 18.87
CA LEU A 464 6.49 27.25 17.42
C LEU A 464 5.22 26.50 17.00
N ILE A 465 4.90 25.38 17.63
CA ILE A 465 3.69 24.59 17.28
C ILE A 465 2.38 25.33 17.59
N GLU A 466 2.40 26.35 18.45
CA GLU A 466 1.24 27.23 18.71
C GLU A 466 1.03 28.27 17.59
N ARG A 467 2.00 28.39 16.67
CA ARG A 467 1.90 29.34 15.55
C ARG A 467 0.90 28.84 14.51
N PRO A 468 0.08 29.73 13.96
CA PRO A 468 -0.99 29.35 13.03
C PRO A 468 -0.52 28.69 11.72
N PHE A 469 0.73 28.85 11.33
CA PHE A 469 1.31 28.22 10.13
C PHE A 469 1.82 26.78 10.38
N VAL A 470 1.85 26.32 11.64
CA VAL A 470 2.06 24.92 11.99
C VAL A 470 0.69 24.25 12.12
N ARG A 471 0.50 23.19 11.38
CA ARG A 471 -0.74 22.42 11.43
C ARG A 471 -0.53 21.17 12.26
N THR A 472 -1.60 20.70 12.89
CA THR A 472 -1.59 19.49 13.72
C THR A 472 -2.45 18.42 13.07
N ASP A 473 -1.89 17.24 12.91
CA ASP A 473 -2.58 16.00 12.58
C ASP A 473 -2.31 14.99 13.70
N PRO A 474 -3.23 14.82 14.66
CA PRO A 474 -3.01 13.96 15.81
C PRO A 474 -2.94 12.46 15.46
N PHE A 475 -3.25 12.10 14.20
CA PHE A 475 -3.30 10.71 13.72
C PHE A 475 -2.06 10.33 12.89
N ALA A 476 -1.24 11.32 12.53
CA ALA A 476 0.01 11.06 11.84
C ALA A 476 1.06 10.47 12.79
N LEU A 477 2.07 9.78 12.23
CA LEU A 477 3.22 9.31 12.98
C LEU A 477 3.91 10.45 13.75
N TRP A 478 4.03 11.59 13.09
CA TRP A 478 4.47 12.85 13.67
C TRP A 478 3.35 13.90 13.55
N PRO A 479 2.90 14.48 14.66
CA PRO A 479 1.65 15.24 14.67
C PRO A 479 1.74 16.63 14.01
N TYR A 480 2.93 17.20 13.83
CA TYR A 480 3.11 18.58 13.37
C TYR A 480 3.72 18.67 11.98
N HIS A 481 3.29 19.67 11.21
CA HIS A 481 3.85 19.93 9.88
C HIS A 481 3.65 21.38 9.45
N LEU A 482 4.52 21.81 8.55
CA LEU A 482 4.36 23.07 7.82
C LEU A 482 3.63 22.82 6.50
N HIS A 483 2.85 23.80 6.07
CA HIS A 483 2.28 23.76 4.72
C HIS A 483 3.41 23.68 3.67
N ALA A 484 3.25 22.82 2.65
CA ALA A 484 4.31 22.55 1.67
C ALA A 484 4.85 23.80 0.98
N LEU A 485 3.97 24.77 0.64
CA LEU A 485 4.38 26.02 0.02
C LEU A 485 5.19 26.92 0.97
N ILE A 486 4.86 26.96 2.26
CA ILE A 486 5.66 27.67 3.27
C ILE A 486 7.04 27.02 3.35
N ARG A 487 7.09 25.71 3.44
CA ARG A 487 8.31 24.93 3.50
C ARG A 487 9.22 25.16 2.29
N SER A 488 8.68 25.12 1.06
CA SER A 488 9.46 25.32 -0.17
C SER A 488 9.94 26.77 -0.35
N THR A 489 9.17 27.75 0.14
CA THR A 489 9.50 29.17 -0.02
C THR A 489 10.40 29.68 1.10
N LEU A 490 10.47 28.96 2.24
CA LEU A 490 11.19 29.43 3.43
C LEU A 490 12.67 29.70 3.16
N ARG A 491 13.34 28.83 2.39
CA ARG A 491 14.75 29.00 2.04
C ARG A 491 14.99 30.28 1.25
N THR A 492 14.16 30.55 0.23
CA THR A 492 14.24 31.77 -0.56
C THR A 492 13.91 33.03 0.28
N ALA A 493 12.94 32.90 1.20
CA ALA A 493 12.60 33.99 2.10
C ALA A 493 13.71 34.25 3.13
N ASP A 494 14.41 33.20 3.56
CA ASP A 494 15.53 33.27 4.49
C ASP A 494 16.73 34.05 3.91
N ASP A 495 17.00 33.91 2.60
CA ASP A 495 18.07 34.65 1.92
C ASP A 495 17.92 36.16 2.05
N ALA A 496 16.74 36.67 2.29
CA ALA A 496 16.42 38.07 2.49
C ALA A 496 16.46 38.55 3.96
N THR A 497 16.83 37.69 4.89
CA THR A 497 16.96 38.01 6.33
C THR A 497 18.40 38.38 6.71
N ASP A 498 18.57 39.22 7.74
CA ASP A 498 19.90 39.65 8.23
C ASP A 498 20.67 38.49 8.87
N ASP A 499 19.96 37.51 9.44
CA ASP A 499 20.48 36.29 10.10
C ASP A 499 20.27 35.02 9.25
N ARG A 500 20.29 35.20 7.91
CA ARG A 500 20.10 34.09 6.96
C ARG A 500 21.07 32.94 7.16
N TRP A 501 20.61 31.75 6.94
CA TRP A 501 21.42 30.57 6.91
C TRP A 501 22.22 30.45 5.61
N THR A 502 23.47 30.08 5.73
CA THR A 502 24.31 29.69 4.57
C THR A 502 23.97 28.27 4.15
N ASP A 503 24.43 27.87 2.96
CA ASP A 503 24.30 26.46 2.51
C ASP A 503 24.95 25.49 3.49
N THR A 504 26.01 25.91 4.19
CA THR A 504 26.65 25.13 5.24
C THR A 504 25.74 24.95 6.44
N ASP A 505 25.03 26.00 6.85
CA ASP A 505 24.08 25.95 7.97
C ASP A 505 22.89 25.05 7.65
N TRP A 506 22.32 25.17 6.44
CA TRP A 506 21.26 24.31 5.95
C TRP A 506 21.69 22.84 5.93
N ARG A 507 22.90 22.57 5.41
CA ARG A 507 23.44 21.20 5.36
C ARG A 507 23.70 20.65 6.77
N ALA A 508 24.23 21.46 7.68
CA ALA A 508 24.46 21.07 9.09
C ALA A 508 23.14 20.79 9.82
N ALA A 509 22.10 21.58 9.58
CA ALA A 509 20.76 21.33 10.12
C ALA A 509 20.13 20.05 9.54
N ALA A 510 20.27 19.83 8.23
CA ALA A 510 19.80 18.62 7.57
C ALA A 510 20.52 17.35 8.10
N ALA A 511 21.84 17.46 8.38
CA ALA A 511 22.57 16.35 8.99
C ALA A 511 22.05 16.04 10.40
N ARG A 512 21.81 17.07 11.25
CA ARG A 512 21.19 16.86 12.57
C ARG A 512 19.79 16.28 12.47
N ALA A 513 19.00 16.73 11.50
CA ALA A 513 17.66 16.21 11.23
C ALA A 513 17.70 14.73 10.83
N LEU A 514 18.65 14.36 9.96
CA LEU A 514 18.88 12.98 9.56
C LEU A 514 19.29 12.11 10.76
N ASP A 515 20.24 12.60 11.57
CA ASP A 515 20.68 11.88 12.78
C ASP A 515 19.53 11.70 13.78
N ALA A 516 18.70 12.73 13.98
CA ALA A 516 17.55 12.68 14.89
C ALA A 516 16.51 11.63 14.48
N LEU A 517 16.25 11.47 13.17
CA LEU A 517 15.41 10.38 12.65
C LEU A 517 16.03 9.01 12.93
N GLY A 518 17.34 8.87 12.72
CA GLY A 518 18.07 7.63 13.01
C GLY A 518 18.06 7.26 14.49
N GLU A 519 18.20 8.24 15.38
CA GLU A 519 18.10 8.03 16.83
C GLU A 519 16.69 7.61 17.25
N GLN A 520 15.66 8.24 16.68
CA GLN A 520 14.27 7.90 16.97
C GLN A 520 13.95 6.47 16.52
N TRP A 521 14.41 6.07 15.33
CA TRP A 521 14.27 4.70 14.84
C TRP A 521 14.96 3.68 15.77
N ARG A 522 16.23 3.93 16.16
CA ARG A 522 16.99 3.02 17.03
C ARG A 522 16.44 2.95 18.46
N ALA A 523 15.80 4.02 18.93
CA ALA A 523 15.22 4.08 20.28
C ALA A 523 13.88 3.36 20.41
N ALA A 524 13.28 2.92 19.31
CA ALA A 524 12.03 2.16 19.32
C ALA A 524 12.20 0.86 20.11
N ALA A 525 11.26 0.56 20.99
CA ALA A 525 11.31 -0.59 21.90
C ALA A 525 11.07 -1.96 21.22
N GLY A 526 10.91 -1.98 19.90
CA GLY A 526 10.66 -3.17 19.08
C GLY A 526 10.62 -2.82 17.59
N PRO A 527 10.42 -3.81 16.72
CA PRO A 527 10.29 -3.58 15.28
C PRO A 527 9.00 -2.82 15.00
N ASP A 528 9.11 -1.49 14.95
CA ASP A 528 8.04 -0.60 14.48
C ASP A 528 8.29 -0.29 13.00
N ARG A 529 7.59 -1.03 12.12
CA ARG A 529 7.69 -0.87 10.68
C ARG A 529 7.24 0.51 10.24
N ARG A 530 6.16 1.03 10.79
CA ARG A 530 5.61 2.33 10.44
C ARG A 530 6.62 3.43 10.71
N LEU A 531 7.31 3.34 11.85
CA LEU A 531 8.41 4.25 12.19
C LEU A 531 9.60 4.06 11.26
N LEU A 532 9.98 2.81 10.94
CA LEU A 532 11.07 2.51 10.01
C LEU A 532 10.83 3.14 8.63
N VAL A 533 9.66 2.90 8.05
CA VAL A 533 9.30 3.44 6.72
C VAL A 533 9.22 4.97 6.75
N GLY A 534 8.62 5.55 7.78
CA GLY A 534 8.55 7.00 7.95
C GLY A 534 9.94 7.64 8.07
N CYS A 535 10.83 7.06 8.87
CA CYS A 535 12.22 7.53 9.01
C CYS A 535 13.01 7.36 7.72
N LEU A 536 12.89 6.21 7.02
CA LEU A 536 13.51 6.00 5.71
C LEU A 536 13.05 7.03 4.69
N ARG A 537 11.76 7.30 4.60
CA ARG A 537 11.17 8.26 3.65
C ARG A 537 11.72 9.66 3.84
N GLN A 538 11.66 10.20 5.06
CA GLN A 538 12.18 11.53 5.36
C GLN A 538 13.71 11.57 5.30
N GLY A 539 14.40 10.52 5.77
CA GLY A 539 15.85 10.44 5.75
C GLY A 539 16.44 10.40 4.35
N LEU A 540 15.83 9.63 3.43
CA LEU A 540 16.23 9.60 2.02
C LEU A 540 16.05 10.96 1.33
N ALA A 541 14.93 11.66 1.60
CA ALA A 541 14.71 13.01 1.09
C ALA A 541 15.79 13.97 1.58
N LEU A 542 16.09 13.98 2.88
CA LEU A 542 17.16 14.82 3.46
C LEU A 542 18.54 14.50 2.87
N ALA A 543 18.88 13.23 2.76
CA ALA A 543 20.16 12.80 2.21
C ALA A 543 20.32 13.22 0.74
N ARG A 544 19.27 13.09 -0.07
CA ARG A 544 19.23 13.51 -1.46
C ARG A 544 19.37 15.04 -1.60
N ASP A 545 18.47 15.79 -0.95
CA ASP A 545 18.32 17.23 -1.17
C ASP A 545 19.52 18.01 -0.64
N HIS A 546 20.19 17.50 0.37
CA HIS A 546 21.37 18.14 1.00
C HIS A 546 22.68 17.40 0.74
N ARG A 547 22.69 16.35 -0.10
CA ARG A 547 23.86 15.54 -0.46
C ARG A 547 24.61 15.05 0.79
N LEU A 548 23.87 14.46 1.71
CA LEU A 548 24.40 13.86 2.93
C LEU A 548 24.79 12.40 2.69
N ASP A 549 25.70 11.91 3.52
CA ASP A 549 26.04 10.50 3.56
C ASP A 549 24.84 9.69 4.07
N LEU A 550 24.69 8.45 3.60
CA LEU A 550 23.58 7.59 3.97
C LEU A 550 23.53 7.26 5.47
N GLY A 551 24.71 7.08 6.09
CA GLY A 551 24.81 6.79 7.52
C GLY A 551 23.91 5.63 7.96
N TRP A 552 23.03 5.87 8.93
CA TRP A 552 22.09 4.87 9.46
C TRP A 552 21.07 4.36 8.45
N LEU A 553 20.86 5.07 7.33
CA LEU A 553 19.92 4.62 6.27
C LEU A 553 20.35 3.27 5.69
N THR A 554 21.65 2.95 5.68
CA THR A 554 22.15 1.64 5.27
C THR A 554 21.65 0.53 6.18
N ASP A 555 21.73 0.72 7.51
CA ASP A 555 21.22 -0.24 8.49
C ASP A 555 19.69 -0.36 8.42
N ALA A 556 19.01 0.79 8.26
CA ALA A 556 17.55 0.81 8.12
C ALA A 556 17.09 0.10 6.83
N ALA A 557 17.82 0.24 5.74
CA ALA A 557 17.55 -0.49 4.50
C ALA A 557 17.68 -2.01 4.69
N GLN A 558 18.68 -2.44 5.46
CA GLN A 558 18.85 -3.85 5.80
C GLN A 558 17.72 -4.35 6.71
N ALA A 559 17.26 -3.55 7.68
CA ALA A 559 16.11 -3.88 8.53
C ALA A 559 14.82 -3.95 7.71
N TYR A 560 14.62 -3.02 6.80
CA TYR A 560 13.47 -3.01 5.88
C TYR A 560 13.39 -4.28 5.03
N THR A 561 14.54 -4.87 4.64
CA THR A 561 14.59 -6.08 3.84
C THR A 561 14.55 -7.38 4.66
N ALA A 562 14.74 -7.32 5.98
CA ALA A 562 14.88 -8.50 6.83
C ALA A 562 13.56 -9.25 7.06
N ASP A 563 12.45 -8.52 7.20
CA ASP A 563 11.15 -9.07 7.63
C ASP A 563 10.21 -9.44 6.49
N TYR A 564 10.69 -9.38 5.22
CA TYR A 564 9.92 -9.73 4.01
C TYR A 564 8.60 -8.98 3.86
N VAL A 565 8.45 -7.83 4.49
CA VAL A 565 7.25 -7.04 4.43
C VAL A 565 7.58 -5.70 3.79
N TRP A 566 6.96 -5.44 2.67
CA TRP A 566 7.38 -4.44 1.73
C TRP A 566 6.34 -3.33 1.61
N GLU A 567 6.59 -2.21 2.26
CA GLU A 567 5.82 -0.99 2.01
C GLU A 567 6.48 -0.16 0.92
N PRO A 568 5.71 0.34 -0.06
CA PRO A 568 6.26 1.20 -1.11
C PRO A 568 6.92 2.44 -0.51
N LEU A 569 8.14 2.73 -0.96
CA LEU A 569 8.80 4.01 -0.68
C LEU A 569 8.62 4.93 -1.89
N PRO A 570 8.31 6.23 -1.69
CA PRO A 570 8.23 7.16 -2.80
C PRO A 570 9.59 7.26 -3.50
N LEU A 571 9.58 7.14 -4.82
CA LEU A 571 10.80 7.35 -5.61
C LEU A 571 11.03 8.84 -5.85
N PRO A 572 12.30 9.22 -6.04
CA PRO A 572 12.63 10.54 -6.56
C PRO A 572 12.02 10.74 -7.96
N ASP A 573 11.63 11.97 -8.27
CA ASP A 573 11.06 12.36 -9.57
C ASP A 573 12.11 12.41 -10.73
N THR A 574 13.17 11.63 -10.64
CA THR A 574 14.28 11.60 -11.62
C THR A 574 14.29 10.28 -12.38
N ASP A 575 14.42 10.36 -13.69
CA ASP A 575 14.50 9.17 -14.56
C ASP A 575 15.79 8.34 -14.31
N GLU A 576 16.82 8.97 -13.72
CA GLU A 576 18.08 8.31 -13.36
C GLU A 576 18.53 8.73 -11.96
N PRO A 577 18.96 7.80 -11.10
CA PRO A 577 19.52 8.13 -9.79
C PRO A 577 20.78 9.01 -9.94
N ALA A 578 20.80 10.15 -9.27
CA ALA A 578 21.90 11.11 -9.31
C ALA A 578 22.72 11.14 -8.00
N THR A 579 22.17 10.59 -6.93
CA THR A 579 22.82 10.53 -5.60
C THR A 579 22.75 9.12 -5.01
N PRO A 580 23.60 8.79 -4.03
CA PRO A 580 23.48 7.53 -3.30
C PRO A 580 22.10 7.33 -2.64
N ALA A 581 21.44 8.40 -2.21
CA ALA A 581 20.10 8.33 -1.65
C ALA A 581 19.03 7.98 -2.70
N ASP A 582 19.18 8.48 -3.94
CA ASP A 582 18.30 8.10 -5.06
C ASP A 582 18.47 6.63 -5.40
N ALA A 583 19.73 6.18 -5.51
CA ALA A 583 20.03 4.77 -5.80
C ALA A 583 19.50 3.82 -4.70
N LEU A 584 19.60 4.23 -3.42
CA LEU A 584 19.03 3.46 -2.32
C LEU A 584 17.50 3.45 -2.37
N ALA A 585 16.87 4.57 -2.64
CA ALA A 585 15.41 4.65 -2.76
C ALA A 585 14.91 3.74 -3.89
N GLU A 586 15.56 3.76 -5.07
CA GLU A 586 15.22 2.86 -6.19
C GLU A 586 15.45 1.39 -5.84
N LEU A 587 16.55 1.07 -5.15
CA LEU A 587 16.81 -0.29 -4.67
C LEU A 587 15.67 -0.79 -3.78
N LEU A 588 15.31 -0.02 -2.75
CA LEU A 588 14.26 -0.42 -1.80
C LEU A 588 12.88 -0.53 -2.47
N ALA A 589 12.56 0.41 -3.36
CA ALA A 589 11.30 0.37 -4.12
C ALA A 589 11.24 -0.85 -5.06
N THR A 590 12.35 -1.20 -5.71
CA THR A 590 12.42 -2.41 -6.53
C THR A 590 12.22 -3.67 -5.69
N LEU A 591 12.81 -3.72 -4.51
CA LEU A 591 12.65 -4.86 -3.60
C LEU A 591 11.23 -4.97 -3.08
N ALA A 592 10.57 -3.85 -2.76
CA ALA A 592 9.16 -3.82 -2.35
C ALA A 592 8.21 -4.41 -3.41
N ARG A 593 8.49 -4.17 -4.68
CA ARG A 593 7.66 -4.66 -5.80
C ARG A 593 7.96 -6.08 -6.24
N ARG A 594 9.11 -6.60 -5.86
CA ARG A 594 9.62 -7.89 -6.34
C ARG A 594 8.60 -9.04 -6.25
N GLN A 595 7.74 -9.02 -5.25
CA GLN A 595 6.76 -10.09 -5.03
C GLN A 595 5.50 -9.95 -5.91
N HIS A 596 5.25 -8.75 -6.42
CA HIS A 596 4.03 -8.39 -7.15
C HIS A 596 4.27 -8.18 -8.65
N GLU A 597 5.53 -8.15 -9.09
CA GLU A 597 5.89 -7.97 -10.50
C GLU A 597 6.61 -9.19 -11.08
N HIS A 598 6.66 -9.25 -12.41
CA HIS A 598 7.45 -10.28 -13.11
C HIS A 598 8.94 -10.10 -12.81
N ARG A 599 9.64 -11.20 -12.51
CA ARG A 599 11.04 -11.19 -12.07
C ARG A 599 12.02 -10.53 -13.05
N SER A 600 11.70 -10.49 -14.36
CA SER A 600 12.53 -9.78 -15.33
C SER A 600 12.63 -8.29 -15.08
N ARG A 601 11.53 -7.65 -14.66
CA ARG A 601 11.51 -6.23 -14.28
C ARG A 601 12.37 -5.97 -13.05
N THR A 602 12.33 -6.86 -12.09
CA THR A 602 13.20 -6.78 -10.90
C THR A 602 14.69 -6.82 -11.30
N VAL A 603 15.06 -7.73 -12.23
CA VAL A 603 16.43 -7.82 -12.74
C VAL A 603 16.83 -6.54 -13.46
N GLU A 604 16.00 -6.03 -14.35
CA GLU A 604 16.26 -4.82 -15.12
C GLU A 604 16.53 -3.63 -14.19
N ARG A 605 15.63 -3.35 -13.25
CA ARG A 605 15.77 -2.25 -12.31
C ARG A 605 16.99 -2.37 -11.40
N LEU A 606 17.25 -3.56 -10.85
CA LEU A 606 18.44 -3.78 -10.04
C LEU A 606 19.73 -3.61 -10.86
N THR A 607 19.70 -3.96 -12.14
CA THR A 607 20.84 -3.74 -13.03
C THR A 607 21.05 -2.26 -13.26
N THR A 608 20.00 -1.50 -13.58
CA THR A 608 20.08 -0.05 -13.71
C THR A 608 20.66 0.62 -12.46
N VAL A 609 20.19 0.25 -11.27
CA VAL A 609 20.71 0.79 -10.01
C VAL A 609 22.19 0.45 -9.80
N LEU A 610 22.59 -0.78 -10.06
CA LEU A 610 23.99 -1.21 -9.93
C LEU A 610 24.92 -0.50 -10.92
N ASP A 611 24.45 -0.28 -12.15
CA ASP A 611 25.24 0.38 -13.22
C ASP A 611 25.51 1.85 -12.92
N THR A 612 24.73 2.49 -12.03
CA THR A 612 25.02 3.87 -11.57
C THR A 612 26.33 3.96 -10.79
N GLY A 613 26.76 2.89 -10.14
CA GLY A 613 27.92 2.90 -9.25
C GLY A 613 27.78 3.77 -7.98
N LEU A 614 26.56 4.25 -7.66
CA LEU A 614 26.29 5.18 -6.57
C LEU A 614 26.10 4.48 -5.22
N LEU A 615 25.78 3.17 -5.21
CA LEU A 615 25.54 2.45 -3.97
C LEU A 615 26.85 2.18 -3.20
N PRO A 616 26.86 2.37 -1.88
CA PRO A 616 27.93 1.86 -1.01
C PRO A 616 28.10 0.34 -1.15
N ALA A 617 29.28 -0.15 -0.80
CA ALA A 617 29.65 -1.58 -0.98
C ALA A 617 28.62 -2.54 -0.36
N GLU A 618 28.12 -2.25 0.84
CA GLU A 618 27.15 -3.08 1.58
C GLU A 618 25.79 -3.13 0.86
N LEU A 619 25.35 -2.02 0.27
CA LEU A 619 24.10 -1.95 -0.49
C LEU A 619 24.28 -2.53 -1.90
N THR A 620 25.46 -2.39 -2.49
CA THR A 620 25.82 -3.07 -3.74
C THR A 620 25.76 -4.58 -3.56
N GLU A 621 26.32 -5.10 -2.47
CA GLU A 621 26.21 -6.52 -2.10
C GLU A 621 24.75 -6.97 -1.97
N MET A 622 23.92 -6.18 -1.29
CA MET A 622 22.49 -6.43 -1.16
C MET A 622 21.80 -6.47 -2.53
N ALA A 623 22.02 -5.48 -3.37
CA ALA A 623 21.43 -5.40 -4.71
C ALA A 623 21.84 -6.60 -5.58
N LEU A 624 23.13 -6.98 -5.58
CA LEU A 624 23.66 -8.15 -6.28
C LEU A 624 23.01 -9.45 -5.77
N TYR A 625 22.87 -9.60 -4.46
CA TYR A 625 22.23 -10.77 -3.85
C TYR A 625 20.78 -10.91 -4.30
N PHE A 626 19.99 -9.83 -4.26
CA PHE A 626 18.59 -9.89 -4.70
C PHE A 626 18.44 -10.02 -6.22
N ARG A 627 19.37 -9.43 -7.02
CA ARG A 627 19.43 -9.66 -8.47
C ARG A 627 19.72 -11.14 -8.79
N ALA A 628 20.65 -11.75 -8.04
CA ALA A 628 20.94 -13.17 -8.17
C ALA A 628 19.71 -14.05 -7.89
N LYS A 629 18.93 -13.70 -6.84
CA LYS A 629 17.68 -14.42 -6.54
C LYS A 629 16.65 -14.26 -7.67
N ALA A 630 16.52 -13.07 -8.24
CA ALA A 630 15.60 -12.84 -9.36
C ALA A 630 16.04 -13.59 -10.62
N HIS A 631 17.33 -13.63 -10.94
CA HIS A 631 17.87 -14.47 -12.02
C HIS A 631 17.59 -15.95 -11.79
N ARG A 632 17.78 -16.45 -10.57
CA ARG A 632 17.47 -17.83 -10.22
C ARG A 632 15.98 -18.15 -10.44
N ASP A 633 15.09 -17.25 -9.96
CA ASP A 633 13.65 -17.41 -10.10
C ASP A 633 13.24 -17.49 -11.59
N LEU A 634 13.94 -16.78 -12.49
CA LEU A 634 13.76 -16.81 -13.95
C LEU A 634 14.40 -18.04 -14.65
N GLY A 635 15.06 -18.92 -13.91
CA GLY A 635 15.81 -20.02 -14.53
C GLY A 635 17.12 -19.59 -15.22
N GLN A 636 17.67 -18.44 -14.87
CA GLN A 636 18.93 -17.90 -15.41
C GLN A 636 20.10 -18.21 -14.47
N SER A 637 20.37 -19.50 -14.25
CA SER A 637 21.34 -19.98 -13.25
C SER A 637 22.75 -19.48 -13.47
N GLY A 638 23.17 -19.27 -14.72
CA GLY A 638 24.49 -18.71 -15.05
C GLY A 638 24.67 -17.32 -14.44
N ALA A 639 23.78 -16.39 -14.78
CA ALA A 639 23.80 -15.03 -14.27
C ALA A 639 23.62 -14.98 -12.74
N SER A 640 22.75 -15.84 -12.20
CA SER A 640 22.57 -15.98 -10.75
C SER A 640 23.86 -16.41 -10.05
N ARG A 641 24.56 -17.41 -10.60
CA ARG A 641 25.81 -17.93 -10.06
C ARG A 641 26.91 -16.88 -10.05
N ASP A 642 27.01 -16.08 -11.11
CA ASP A 642 28.02 -15.03 -11.23
C ASP A 642 27.79 -13.93 -10.18
N CYS A 643 26.55 -13.50 -9.99
CA CYS A 643 26.20 -12.56 -8.95
C CYS A 643 26.46 -13.15 -7.54
N MET A 644 26.06 -14.41 -7.27
CA MET A 644 26.29 -15.05 -5.96
C MET A 644 27.78 -15.19 -5.64
N ARG A 645 28.62 -15.50 -6.64
CA ARG A 645 30.07 -15.54 -6.46
C ARG A 645 30.67 -14.19 -6.13
N GLN A 646 30.20 -13.12 -6.77
CA GLN A 646 30.63 -11.76 -6.45
C GLN A 646 30.28 -11.39 -5.00
N VAL A 647 29.07 -11.68 -4.55
CA VAL A 647 28.61 -11.44 -3.17
C VAL A 647 29.43 -12.28 -2.19
N THR A 648 29.69 -13.55 -2.46
CA THR A 648 30.49 -14.42 -1.60
C THR A 648 31.94 -13.91 -1.49
N ALA A 649 32.54 -13.45 -2.61
CA ALA A 649 33.91 -12.92 -2.65
C ALA A 649 34.04 -11.59 -1.90
N ALA A 650 32.98 -10.77 -1.84
CA ALA A 650 32.95 -9.51 -1.06
C ALA A 650 33.02 -9.79 0.44
N GLY A 651 32.58 -10.94 0.93
CA GLY A 651 32.70 -11.36 2.32
C GLY A 651 31.85 -10.58 3.32
N GLY A 652 30.89 -9.80 2.86
CA GLY A 652 30.03 -9.01 3.70
C GLY A 652 28.83 -9.80 4.29
N ARG A 653 27.79 -9.06 4.67
CA ARG A 653 26.63 -9.62 5.38
C ARG A 653 25.90 -10.72 4.61
N TYR A 654 25.80 -10.59 3.29
CA TYR A 654 25.10 -11.54 2.43
C TYR A 654 25.96 -12.69 1.92
N ALA A 655 27.26 -12.75 2.25
CA ALA A 655 28.19 -13.76 1.76
C ALA A 655 27.74 -15.19 2.11
N ALA A 656 27.31 -15.42 3.36
CA ALA A 656 26.80 -16.72 3.80
C ALA A 656 25.49 -17.12 3.07
N ASP A 657 24.62 -16.13 2.84
CA ASP A 657 23.37 -16.34 2.12
C ASP A 657 23.62 -16.60 0.62
N ALA A 658 24.60 -15.94 0.03
CA ALA A 658 25.04 -16.17 -1.34
C ALA A 658 25.69 -17.56 -1.50
N ALA A 659 26.52 -17.99 -0.55
CA ALA A 659 27.08 -19.33 -0.52
C ALA A 659 25.97 -20.40 -0.51
N ARG A 660 24.95 -20.21 0.33
CA ARG A 660 23.74 -21.04 0.33
C ARG A 660 23.01 -20.98 -1.04
N GLY A 661 22.92 -19.80 -1.65
CA GLY A 661 22.37 -19.64 -2.99
C GLY A 661 23.10 -20.49 -4.04
N LEU A 662 24.43 -20.59 -3.95
CA LEU A 662 25.23 -21.45 -4.82
C LEU A 662 24.91 -22.95 -4.63
N ALA A 663 24.68 -23.41 -3.39
CA ALA A 663 24.24 -24.78 -3.13
C ALA A 663 22.86 -25.06 -3.77
N HIS A 664 21.93 -24.12 -3.67
CA HIS A 664 20.62 -24.25 -4.33
C HIS A 664 20.73 -24.24 -5.87
N LEU A 665 21.67 -23.49 -6.44
CA LEU A 665 21.92 -23.50 -7.89
C LEU A 665 22.53 -24.83 -8.35
N ALA A 666 23.43 -25.47 -7.59
CA ALA A 666 23.90 -26.81 -7.88
C ALA A 666 22.75 -27.82 -7.87
N ARG A 667 21.89 -27.77 -6.85
CA ARG A 667 20.69 -28.62 -6.79
C ARG A 667 19.74 -28.34 -7.98
N ALA A 668 19.49 -27.08 -8.32
CA ALA A 668 18.64 -26.73 -9.45
C ALA A 668 19.20 -27.25 -10.79
N ALA A 669 20.51 -27.27 -10.94
CA ALA A 669 21.17 -27.86 -12.10
C ALA A 669 21.17 -29.41 -12.09
N GLY A 670 20.61 -30.05 -11.05
CA GLY A 670 20.66 -31.49 -10.90
C GLY A 670 22.04 -32.06 -10.53
N ASP A 671 22.98 -31.21 -10.09
CA ASP A 671 24.26 -31.62 -9.53
C ASP A 671 24.12 -31.87 -8.02
N PHE A 672 23.45 -32.97 -7.70
CA PHE A 672 23.14 -33.37 -6.33
C PHE A 672 24.40 -33.69 -5.48
N PRO A 673 25.47 -34.31 -6.01
CA PRO A 673 26.72 -34.48 -5.27
C PRO A 673 27.33 -33.16 -4.80
N THR A 674 27.39 -32.14 -5.66
CA THR A 674 27.93 -30.82 -5.31
C THR A 674 27.00 -30.11 -4.34
N ALA A 675 25.65 -30.20 -4.51
CA ALA A 675 24.69 -29.63 -3.59
C ALA A 675 24.81 -30.22 -2.16
N LEU A 676 25.03 -31.55 -2.07
CA LEU A 676 25.20 -32.26 -0.82
C LEU A 676 26.48 -31.83 -0.10
N ALA A 677 27.62 -31.82 -0.81
CA ALA A 677 28.91 -31.41 -0.26
C ALA A 677 28.88 -29.96 0.24
N THR A 678 28.13 -29.08 -0.46
CA THR A 678 27.99 -27.68 -0.05
C THR A 678 27.07 -27.52 1.13
N ALA A 679 26.02 -28.36 1.27
CA ALA A 679 25.06 -28.31 2.36
C ALA A 679 25.72 -28.44 3.75
N GLU A 680 26.80 -29.17 3.87
CA GLU A 680 27.55 -29.33 5.11
C GLU A 680 28.21 -28.04 5.60
N THR A 681 28.38 -27.04 4.72
CA THR A 681 29.06 -25.76 5.00
C THR A 681 28.08 -24.62 5.28
N LEU A 682 26.76 -24.84 5.29
CA LEU A 682 25.72 -23.80 5.28
C LEU A 682 25.39 -23.16 6.63
N GLY A 683 26.18 -23.30 7.64
CA GLY A 683 25.92 -22.69 8.94
C GLY A 683 25.05 -23.58 9.85
N TRP A 684 23.90 -23.11 10.37
CA TRP A 684 23.09 -23.92 11.25
C TRP A 684 22.43 -25.13 10.52
N PRO A 685 22.28 -26.30 11.19
CA PRO A 685 21.93 -27.56 10.55
C PRO A 685 20.62 -27.56 9.77
N GLY A 686 19.63 -26.75 10.16
CA GLY A 686 18.34 -26.64 9.48
C GLY A 686 18.44 -26.26 7.99
N ARG A 687 19.43 -25.45 7.63
CA ARG A 687 19.70 -25.07 6.23
C ARG A 687 20.22 -26.26 5.43
N GLY A 688 21.09 -27.05 6.01
CA GLY A 688 21.57 -28.30 5.41
C GLY A 688 20.45 -29.32 5.27
N ASN A 689 19.62 -29.51 6.29
CA ASN A 689 18.48 -30.41 6.28
C ASN A 689 17.47 -30.06 5.16
N ARG A 690 17.28 -28.77 4.85
CA ARG A 690 16.43 -28.38 3.74
C ARG A 690 16.98 -28.82 2.38
N VAL A 691 18.28 -28.67 2.15
CA VAL A 691 18.93 -29.14 0.92
C VAL A 691 18.82 -30.66 0.81
N LEU A 692 19.01 -31.39 1.93
CA LEU A 692 18.81 -32.84 2.00
C LEU A 692 17.37 -33.23 1.62
N GLY A 693 16.38 -32.49 2.18
CA GLY A 693 14.97 -32.71 1.86
C GLY A 693 14.68 -32.53 0.37
N ASP A 694 15.21 -31.48 -0.26
CA ASP A 694 15.08 -31.22 -1.70
C ASP A 694 15.69 -32.38 -2.55
N ILE A 695 16.82 -32.92 -2.13
CA ILE A 695 17.50 -34.03 -2.82
C ILE A 695 16.67 -35.32 -2.67
N HIS A 696 16.24 -35.66 -1.45
CA HIS A 696 15.39 -36.84 -1.21
C HIS A 696 14.08 -36.76 -1.98
N PHE A 697 13.48 -35.56 -2.02
CA PHE A 697 12.27 -35.32 -2.82
C PHE A 697 12.52 -35.62 -4.29
N ALA A 698 13.59 -35.07 -4.88
CA ALA A 698 13.94 -35.35 -6.27
C ALA A 698 14.14 -36.86 -6.54
N HIS A 699 14.73 -37.58 -5.59
CA HIS A 699 14.93 -39.05 -5.66
C HIS A 699 13.63 -39.87 -5.42
N GLY A 700 12.51 -39.24 -5.11
CA GLY A 700 11.26 -39.93 -4.79
C GLY A 700 11.24 -40.58 -3.40
N ASP A 701 12.24 -40.37 -2.56
CA ASP A 701 12.26 -40.84 -1.17
C ASP A 701 11.50 -39.88 -0.25
N MET A 702 10.16 -39.98 -0.33
CA MET A 702 9.28 -39.06 0.41
C MET A 702 9.41 -39.23 1.94
N THR A 703 9.82 -40.40 2.41
CA THR A 703 10.03 -40.65 3.85
C THR A 703 11.24 -39.87 4.35
N ALA A 704 12.38 -39.96 3.67
CA ALA A 704 13.58 -39.22 4.02
C ALA A 704 13.40 -37.71 3.80
N ALA A 705 12.70 -37.29 2.74
CA ALA A 705 12.36 -35.90 2.49
C ALA A 705 11.50 -35.31 3.62
N THR A 706 10.44 -36.01 4.05
CA THR A 706 9.58 -35.63 5.18
C THR A 706 10.39 -35.44 6.46
N ALA A 707 11.28 -36.39 6.77
CA ALA A 707 12.13 -36.30 7.96
C ALA A 707 13.08 -35.08 7.89
N ALA A 708 13.71 -34.85 6.74
CA ALA A 708 14.64 -33.74 6.53
C ALA A 708 13.94 -32.38 6.62
N TYR A 709 12.78 -32.21 5.99
CA TYR A 709 12.03 -30.94 6.07
C TYR A 709 11.46 -30.70 7.47
N THR A 710 11.02 -31.74 8.19
CA THR A 710 10.60 -31.63 9.58
C THR A 710 11.75 -31.14 10.47
N ALA A 711 12.94 -31.69 10.29
CA ALA A 711 14.13 -31.24 11.00
C ALA A 711 14.51 -29.78 10.63
N ALA A 712 14.44 -29.43 9.35
CA ALA A 712 14.71 -28.08 8.87
C ALA A 712 13.72 -27.06 9.48
N ARG A 713 12.43 -27.38 9.53
CA ARG A 713 11.39 -26.54 10.14
C ARG A 713 11.66 -26.30 11.62
N ALA A 714 11.90 -27.38 12.39
CA ALA A 714 12.14 -27.29 13.82
C ALA A 714 13.43 -26.50 14.14
N GLU A 715 14.44 -26.59 13.28
CA GLU A 715 15.66 -25.82 13.45
C GLU A 715 15.44 -24.34 13.13
N ALA A 716 14.67 -24.03 12.08
CA ALA A 716 14.31 -22.66 11.73
C ALA A 716 13.49 -21.99 12.85
N GLU A 717 12.57 -22.72 13.47
CA GLU A 717 11.79 -22.27 14.61
C GLU A 717 12.68 -21.94 15.81
N ARG A 718 13.62 -22.82 16.16
CA ARG A 718 14.58 -22.57 17.25
C ARG A 718 15.47 -21.35 17.02
N HIS A 719 15.77 -21.02 15.77
CA HIS A 719 16.53 -19.84 15.39
C HIS A 719 15.67 -18.58 15.17
N GLY A 720 14.33 -18.67 15.37
CA GLY A 720 13.42 -17.55 15.15
C GLY A 720 13.37 -17.08 13.69
N ASN A 721 13.70 -17.96 12.71
CA ASN A 721 13.70 -17.62 11.30
C ASN A 721 12.41 -18.10 10.63
N THR A 722 11.36 -17.27 10.73
CA THR A 722 10.03 -17.58 10.21
C THR A 722 10.04 -17.84 8.70
N GLY A 723 10.89 -17.11 7.94
CA GLY A 723 11.00 -17.31 6.51
C GLY A 723 11.51 -18.69 6.10
N GLU A 724 12.58 -19.19 6.76
CA GLU A 724 13.07 -20.55 6.54
C GLU A 724 12.10 -21.61 7.06
N GLN A 725 11.40 -21.30 8.16
CA GLN A 725 10.35 -22.18 8.71
C GLN A 725 9.22 -22.37 7.68
N ALA A 726 8.73 -21.28 7.08
CA ALA A 726 7.69 -21.32 6.05
C ALA A 726 8.12 -22.10 4.80
N ILE A 727 9.36 -21.91 4.35
CA ILE A 727 9.89 -22.66 3.20
C ILE A 727 9.94 -24.15 3.50
N ALA A 728 10.51 -24.55 4.65
CA ALA A 728 10.59 -25.96 5.04
C ALA A 728 9.17 -26.57 5.20
N GLN A 729 8.23 -25.82 5.74
CA GLN A 729 6.84 -26.22 5.91
C GLN A 729 6.12 -26.45 4.57
N ALA A 730 6.27 -25.53 3.60
CA ALA A 730 5.66 -25.69 2.28
C ALA A 730 6.20 -26.91 1.52
N HIS A 731 7.50 -27.20 1.64
CA HIS A 731 8.10 -28.38 1.02
C HIS A 731 7.71 -29.68 1.75
N LEU A 732 7.55 -29.63 3.07
CA LEU A 732 6.99 -30.74 3.84
C LEU A 732 5.56 -31.06 3.39
N ALA A 733 4.73 -30.04 3.26
CA ALA A 733 3.36 -30.18 2.77
C ALA A 733 3.33 -30.78 1.34
N LEU A 734 4.19 -30.28 0.46
CA LEU A 734 4.34 -30.80 -0.90
C LEU A 734 4.74 -32.28 -0.90
N THR A 735 5.70 -32.67 -0.10
CA THR A 735 6.17 -34.07 0.01
C THR A 735 5.06 -34.98 0.47
N LEU A 736 4.32 -34.57 1.51
CA LEU A 736 3.17 -35.33 2.02
C LEU A 736 2.02 -35.38 1.01
N ALA A 737 1.84 -34.36 0.20
CA ALA A 737 0.80 -34.34 -0.82
C ALA A 737 0.94 -35.47 -1.84
N PHE A 738 2.15 -36.01 -2.09
CA PHE A 738 2.37 -37.17 -2.91
C PHE A 738 2.03 -38.51 -2.22
N THR A 739 2.13 -38.59 -0.88
CA THR A 739 2.01 -39.83 -0.13
C THR A 739 0.75 -39.93 0.71
N ASP A 740 0.39 -38.88 1.42
CA ASP A 740 -0.73 -38.80 2.36
C ASP A 740 -1.47 -37.47 2.23
N PRO A 741 -2.42 -37.35 1.26
CA PRO A 741 -3.16 -36.11 1.03
C PRO A 741 -3.93 -35.58 2.23
N ALA A 742 -4.46 -36.48 3.06
CA ALA A 742 -5.23 -36.08 4.22
C ALA A 742 -4.35 -35.37 5.28
N ARG A 743 -3.15 -35.86 5.48
CA ARG A 743 -2.17 -35.25 6.35
C ARG A 743 -1.60 -33.95 5.72
N ALA A 744 -1.40 -33.95 4.38
CA ALA A 744 -0.89 -32.79 3.66
C ALA A 744 -1.81 -31.57 3.81
N GLU A 745 -3.13 -31.75 3.87
CA GLU A 745 -4.10 -30.65 4.05
C GLU A 745 -3.81 -29.83 5.32
N GLY A 746 -3.54 -30.49 6.44
CA GLY A 746 -3.16 -29.82 7.69
C GLY A 746 -1.81 -29.10 7.61
N GLU A 747 -0.84 -29.68 6.91
CA GLU A 747 0.49 -29.09 6.76
C GLU A 747 0.49 -27.94 5.73
N ILE A 748 -0.40 -27.98 4.72
CA ILE A 748 -0.65 -26.86 3.80
C ILE A 748 -1.25 -25.67 4.57
N ALA A 749 -2.29 -25.93 5.37
CA ALA A 749 -2.91 -24.87 6.18
C ALA A 749 -1.90 -24.22 7.13
N TYR A 750 -0.99 -25.02 7.69
CA TYR A 750 0.08 -24.48 8.54
C TYR A 750 1.13 -23.69 7.73
N ALA A 751 1.47 -24.13 6.51
CA ALA A 751 2.33 -23.36 5.61
C ALA A 751 1.71 -22.00 5.27
N GLU A 752 0.42 -21.98 4.94
CA GLU A 752 -0.34 -20.77 4.67
C GLU A 752 -0.35 -19.84 5.89
N GLN A 753 -0.53 -20.39 7.10
CA GLN A 753 -0.44 -19.60 8.32
C GLN A 753 0.94 -18.97 8.54
N LEU A 754 2.03 -19.67 8.27
CA LEU A 754 3.40 -19.12 8.37
C LEU A 754 3.68 -18.07 7.28
N LEU A 755 3.14 -18.27 6.08
CA LEU A 755 3.30 -17.37 4.95
C LEU A 755 2.46 -16.10 5.09
N ALA A 756 1.49 -16.12 5.96
CA ALA A 756 0.52 -15.09 6.21
C ALA A 756 1.11 -13.68 6.43
N GLY A 757 2.24 -13.58 7.06
CA GLY A 757 2.94 -12.32 7.30
C GLY A 757 4.21 -12.15 6.47
N LEU A 758 4.41 -12.96 5.42
CA LEU A 758 5.65 -13.02 4.67
C LEU A 758 5.42 -12.86 3.17
N ASP A 759 6.07 -11.89 2.55
CA ASP A 759 6.10 -11.76 1.10
C ASP A 759 7.07 -12.78 0.46
N GLN A 760 6.65 -14.04 0.42
CA GLN A 760 7.43 -15.16 -0.14
C GLN A 760 6.70 -15.83 -1.30
N ARG A 761 6.48 -15.11 -2.41
CA ARG A 761 5.71 -15.57 -3.57
C ARG A 761 6.06 -16.98 -4.05
N ALA A 762 7.36 -17.30 -4.17
CA ALA A 762 7.80 -18.63 -4.59
C ALA A 762 7.32 -19.73 -3.64
N THR A 763 7.39 -19.51 -2.33
CA THR A 763 6.97 -20.48 -1.30
C THR A 763 5.46 -20.62 -1.28
N THR A 764 4.71 -19.53 -1.44
CA THR A 764 3.25 -19.55 -1.59
C THR A 764 2.82 -20.38 -2.78
N LEU A 765 3.47 -20.21 -3.93
CA LEU A 765 3.20 -21.03 -5.11
C LEU A 765 3.52 -22.50 -4.87
N THR A 766 4.60 -22.84 -4.14
CA THR A 766 4.90 -24.22 -3.74
C THR A 766 3.78 -24.83 -2.88
N ALA A 767 3.25 -24.10 -1.90
CA ALA A 767 2.16 -24.57 -1.07
C ALA A 767 0.86 -24.80 -1.89
N ARG A 768 0.57 -23.92 -2.85
CA ARG A 768 -0.57 -24.10 -3.77
C ARG A 768 -0.39 -25.30 -4.71
N VAL A 769 0.81 -25.54 -5.21
CA VAL A 769 1.11 -26.78 -5.95
C VAL A 769 0.94 -28.01 -5.06
N ALA A 770 1.31 -27.94 -3.78
CA ALA A 770 1.07 -29.03 -2.84
C ALA A 770 -0.42 -29.37 -2.71
N ALA A 771 -1.28 -28.34 -2.60
CA ALA A 771 -2.72 -28.51 -2.60
C ALA A 771 -3.24 -29.19 -3.88
N LEU A 772 -2.72 -28.77 -5.04
CA LEU A 772 -3.06 -29.38 -6.33
C LEU A 772 -2.63 -30.85 -6.38
N VAL A 773 -1.42 -31.21 -5.94
CA VAL A 773 -0.94 -32.60 -5.87
C VAL A 773 -1.81 -33.45 -4.93
N GLY A 774 -2.25 -32.88 -3.80
CA GLY A 774 -3.18 -33.54 -2.89
C GLY A 774 -4.47 -33.96 -3.60
N GLY A 775 -4.99 -33.13 -4.49
CA GLY A 775 -6.16 -33.40 -5.33
C GLY A 775 -5.92 -34.29 -6.56
N ALA A 776 -4.70 -34.81 -6.80
CA ALA A 776 -4.35 -35.51 -8.03
C ALA A 776 -5.13 -36.80 -8.33
N GLY A 777 -5.76 -37.44 -7.34
CA GLY A 777 -6.66 -38.58 -7.51
C GLY A 777 -8.13 -38.21 -7.75
N GLY A 778 -8.47 -36.92 -7.72
CA GLY A 778 -9.84 -36.42 -7.85
C GLY A 778 -10.32 -36.25 -9.30
N ALA A 779 -11.49 -35.60 -9.47
CA ALA A 779 -12.10 -35.37 -10.77
C ALA A 779 -11.22 -34.50 -11.69
N GLY A 780 -10.98 -34.97 -12.91
CA GLY A 780 -10.07 -34.34 -13.88
C GLY A 780 -10.43 -32.88 -14.25
N ALA A 781 -11.73 -32.55 -14.30
CA ALA A 781 -12.18 -31.19 -14.64
C ALA A 781 -11.76 -30.15 -13.60
N GLU A 782 -11.98 -30.44 -12.30
CA GLU A 782 -11.63 -29.54 -11.18
C GLU A 782 -10.11 -29.37 -11.06
N PHE A 783 -9.38 -30.45 -11.21
CA PHE A 783 -7.92 -30.41 -11.23
C PHE A 783 -7.41 -29.53 -12.38
N THR A 784 -7.95 -29.71 -13.58
CA THR A 784 -7.51 -28.97 -14.79
C THR A 784 -7.77 -27.47 -14.64
N GLU A 785 -8.93 -27.08 -14.11
CA GLU A 785 -9.27 -25.69 -13.86
C GLU A 785 -8.33 -25.06 -12.81
N SER A 786 -8.07 -25.77 -11.72
CA SER A 786 -7.14 -25.31 -10.68
C SER A 786 -5.70 -25.19 -11.19
N ALA A 787 -5.25 -26.15 -12.01
CA ALA A 787 -3.95 -26.08 -12.66
C ALA A 787 -3.84 -24.91 -13.65
N ALA A 788 -4.90 -24.61 -14.40
CA ALA A 788 -4.92 -23.50 -15.33
C ALA A 788 -4.84 -22.13 -14.61
N ARG A 789 -5.59 -21.93 -13.53
CA ARG A 789 -5.52 -20.74 -12.70
C ARG A 789 -4.11 -20.55 -12.13
N LEU A 790 -3.55 -21.58 -11.51
CA LEU A 790 -2.20 -21.53 -10.94
C LEU A 790 -1.12 -21.28 -12.00
N ARG A 791 -1.29 -21.82 -13.22
CA ARG A 791 -0.39 -21.55 -14.35
C ARG A 791 -0.40 -20.06 -14.72
N GLY A 792 -1.56 -19.42 -14.77
CA GLY A 792 -1.68 -17.97 -14.99
C GLY A 792 -0.90 -17.15 -13.96
N GLU A 793 -1.06 -17.45 -12.68
CA GLU A 793 -0.36 -16.77 -11.58
C GLU A 793 1.17 -16.96 -11.64
N ILE A 794 1.62 -18.18 -11.94
CA ILE A 794 3.04 -18.49 -12.06
C ILE A 794 3.64 -17.74 -13.25
N THR A 795 2.95 -17.73 -14.39
CA THR A 795 3.39 -17.00 -15.59
C THR A 795 3.53 -15.50 -15.29
N ALA A 796 2.56 -14.91 -14.61
CA ALA A 796 2.61 -13.50 -14.21
C ALA A 796 3.78 -13.16 -13.27
N SER A 797 4.27 -14.13 -12.50
CA SER A 797 5.39 -13.96 -11.57
C SER A 797 6.79 -14.16 -12.23
N GLY A 798 6.86 -14.93 -13.30
CA GLY A 798 8.13 -15.33 -13.94
C GLY A 798 8.96 -16.32 -13.11
N ILE A 799 8.35 -17.11 -12.22
CA ILE A 799 9.07 -18.07 -11.36
C ILE A 799 9.12 -19.45 -12.05
N THR A 800 10.20 -19.71 -12.78
CA THR A 800 10.38 -20.93 -13.59
C THR A 800 10.33 -22.21 -12.74
N ALA A 801 10.93 -22.21 -11.55
CA ALA A 801 10.90 -23.39 -10.67
C ALA A 801 9.46 -23.80 -10.29
N ALA A 802 8.58 -22.82 -10.04
CA ALA A 802 7.17 -23.09 -9.75
C ALA A 802 6.41 -23.60 -10.99
N ALA A 803 6.76 -23.10 -12.19
CA ALA A 803 6.19 -23.61 -13.45
C ALA A 803 6.54 -25.07 -13.67
N LEU A 804 7.81 -25.43 -13.49
CA LEU A 804 8.28 -26.81 -13.60
C LEU A 804 7.62 -27.73 -12.56
N LEU A 805 7.48 -27.26 -11.32
CA LEU A 805 6.82 -28.01 -10.25
C LEU A 805 5.32 -28.21 -10.54
N LEU A 806 4.65 -27.21 -11.09
CA LEU A 806 3.24 -27.32 -11.53
C LEU A 806 3.09 -28.37 -12.63
N GLU A 807 3.93 -28.31 -13.66
CA GLU A 807 3.85 -29.30 -14.76
C GLU A 807 4.20 -30.71 -14.26
N LEU A 808 5.07 -30.86 -13.26
CA LEU A 808 5.31 -32.14 -12.57
C LEU A 808 4.04 -32.64 -11.85
N ALA A 809 3.31 -31.75 -11.17
CA ALA A 809 2.03 -32.09 -10.53
C ALA A 809 0.98 -32.54 -11.55
N VAL A 810 0.91 -31.87 -12.70
CA VAL A 810 0.03 -32.26 -13.81
C VAL A 810 0.45 -33.62 -14.39
N ALA A 811 1.75 -33.87 -14.59
CA ALA A 811 2.25 -35.15 -15.02
C ALA A 811 1.90 -36.28 -14.05
N PHE A 812 1.97 -36.02 -12.74
CA PHE A 812 1.58 -36.97 -11.70
C PHE A 812 0.09 -37.30 -11.76
N HIS A 813 -0.79 -36.29 -11.87
CA HIS A 813 -2.23 -36.47 -12.00
C HIS A 813 -2.56 -37.35 -13.22
N LEU A 814 -2.01 -37.01 -14.40
CA LEU A 814 -2.25 -37.75 -15.63
C LEU A 814 -1.68 -39.20 -15.56
N ALA A 815 -0.53 -39.38 -14.93
CA ALA A 815 0.02 -40.71 -14.69
C ALA A 815 -0.89 -41.54 -13.77
N VAL A 816 -1.45 -40.95 -12.70
CA VAL A 816 -2.43 -41.62 -11.81
C VAL A 816 -3.67 -42.10 -12.59
N HIS A 817 -4.16 -41.26 -13.54
CA HIS A 817 -5.33 -41.60 -14.36
C HIS A 817 -5.01 -42.46 -15.61
N GLY A 818 -3.74 -42.70 -15.90
CA GLY A 818 -3.31 -43.53 -17.05
C GLY A 818 -3.42 -42.84 -18.41
N GLU A 819 -3.40 -41.50 -18.45
CA GLU A 819 -3.57 -40.68 -19.66
C GLU A 819 -2.22 -40.46 -20.36
N GLU A 820 -1.66 -41.51 -21.03
CA GLU A 820 -0.31 -41.53 -21.60
C GLU A 820 -0.10 -40.45 -22.69
N GLU A 821 -1.10 -40.13 -23.51
CA GLU A 821 -0.97 -39.16 -24.58
C GLU A 821 -0.87 -37.72 -24.00
N ALA A 822 -1.69 -37.41 -23.04
CA ALA A 822 -1.66 -36.13 -22.33
C ALA A 822 -0.35 -35.93 -21.53
N VAL A 823 0.21 -37.00 -20.97
CA VAL A 823 1.56 -36.95 -20.31
C VAL A 823 2.62 -36.51 -21.31
N ARG A 824 2.60 -36.99 -22.58
CA ARG A 824 3.59 -36.57 -23.59
C ARG A 824 3.54 -35.07 -23.89
N GLU A 825 2.34 -34.45 -23.87
CA GLU A 825 2.24 -33.00 -24.03
C GLU A 825 2.88 -32.26 -22.84
N VAL A 826 2.67 -32.74 -21.61
CA VAL A 826 3.29 -32.18 -20.40
C VAL A 826 4.82 -32.34 -20.47
N LEU A 827 5.35 -33.47 -20.91
CA LEU A 827 6.78 -33.64 -21.09
C LEU A 827 7.37 -32.63 -22.10
N GLY A 828 6.61 -32.30 -23.17
CA GLY A 828 6.98 -31.25 -24.12
C GLY A 828 7.12 -29.87 -23.44
N ARG A 829 6.13 -29.49 -22.65
CA ARG A 829 6.16 -28.22 -21.87
C ARG A 829 7.27 -28.19 -20.83
N LEU A 830 7.50 -29.28 -20.13
CA LEU A 830 8.62 -29.39 -19.17
C LEU A 830 9.97 -29.26 -19.89
N ALA A 831 10.13 -29.85 -21.07
CA ALA A 831 11.35 -29.74 -21.87
C ALA A 831 11.60 -28.29 -22.31
N GLU A 832 10.57 -27.56 -22.71
CA GLU A 832 10.66 -26.15 -23.06
C GLU A 832 11.07 -25.30 -21.84
N LEU A 833 10.45 -25.51 -20.68
CA LEU A 833 10.77 -24.79 -19.44
C LEU A 833 12.18 -25.09 -18.93
N ALA A 834 12.70 -26.30 -19.15
CA ALA A 834 14.02 -26.77 -18.71
C ALA A 834 15.15 -26.54 -19.74
N GLN A 835 14.91 -25.78 -20.81
CA GLN A 835 15.88 -25.59 -21.93
C GLN A 835 17.27 -25.12 -21.48
N ASN A 836 17.35 -24.35 -20.41
CA ASN A 836 18.61 -23.83 -19.85
C ASN A 836 19.31 -24.80 -18.89
N GLY A 837 18.82 -26.04 -18.74
CA GLY A 837 19.34 -27.04 -17.83
C GLY A 837 18.89 -26.84 -16.37
N ASP A 838 18.24 -25.74 -16.06
CA ASP A 838 17.75 -25.46 -14.70
C ASP A 838 16.52 -26.32 -14.39
N HIS A 839 16.57 -26.99 -13.22
CA HIS A 839 15.55 -27.96 -12.81
C HIS A 839 15.25 -29.08 -13.82
N ALA A 840 16.22 -29.41 -14.70
CA ALA A 840 16.05 -30.47 -15.70
C ALA A 840 15.70 -31.84 -15.07
N TYR A 841 16.07 -32.07 -13.82
CA TYR A 841 15.67 -33.27 -13.09
C TYR A 841 14.14 -33.43 -12.94
N TYR A 842 13.34 -32.37 -12.99
CA TYR A 842 11.88 -32.51 -13.04
C TYR A 842 11.40 -33.18 -14.33
N LEU A 843 12.12 -32.95 -15.46
CA LEU A 843 11.81 -33.61 -16.70
C LEU A 843 12.11 -35.11 -16.59
N ASP A 844 13.27 -35.47 -15.98
CA ASP A 844 13.61 -36.89 -15.73
C ASP A 844 12.59 -37.57 -14.82
N VAL A 845 12.20 -36.90 -13.73
CA VAL A 845 11.15 -37.36 -12.80
C VAL A 845 9.81 -37.56 -13.52
N ALA A 846 9.40 -36.62 -14.39
CA ALA A 846 8.16 -36.75 -15.14
C ALA A 846 8.19 -37.94 -16.14
N HIS A 847 9.34 -38.23 -16.75
CA HIS A 847 9.51 -39.45 -17.51
C HIS A 847 9.37 -40.71 -16.63
N HIS A 848 9.97 -40.70 -15.43
CA HIS A 848 9.83 -41.81 -14.49
C HIS A 848 8.35 -42.02 -14.06
N LEU A 849 7.59 -40.94 -13.78
CA LEU A 849 6.15 -41.01 -13.49
C LEU A 849 5.36 -41.70 -14.61
N ALA A 850 5.73 -41.40 -15.85
CA ALA A 850 5.11 -41.98 -17.03
C ALA A 850 5.58 -43.40 -17.36
N GLY A 851 6.53 -43.96 -16.63
CA GLY A 851 7.16 -45.25 -16.97
C GLY A 851 8.09 -45.19 -18.18
N LEU A 852 8.50 -43.96 -18.58
CA LEU A 852 9.37 -43.73 -19.72
C LEU A 852 10.82 -43.56 -19.27
N THR A 853 11.76 -43.80 -20.21
CA THR A 853 13.17 -43.52 -20.00
C THR A 853 13.44 -42.02 -20.21
N PRO A 854 14.19 -41.32 -19.35
CA PRO A 854 14.62 -39.96 -19.61
C PRO A 854 15.37 -39.80 -20.94
N PRO A 855 15.39 -38.58 -21.53
CA PRO A 855 16.09 -38.34 -22.79
C PRO A 855 17.57 -38.68 -22.72
N LEU A 856 18.10 -39.20 -23.81
CA LEU A 856 19.56 -39.41 -23.96
C LEU A 856 20.26 -38.04 -23.86
N GLY A 857 21.17 -37.89 -22.86
CA GLY A 857 21.91 -36.66 -22.63
C GLY A 857 21.39 -35.84 -21.44
N SER A 858 20.59 -36.42 -20.56
CA SER A 858 20.30 -35.79 -19.28
C SER A 858 21.59 -35.40 -18.57
N THR A 859 21.67 -34.15 -18.12
CA THR A 859 22.81 -33.58 -17.36
C THR A 859 22.67 -33.75 -15.85
N VAL A 860 21.69 -34.51 -15.40
CA VAL A 860 21.39 -34.73 -13.96
C VAL A 860 22.38 -35.73 -13.38
N HIS A 861 23.09 -35.34 -12.36
CA HIS A 861 23.99 -36.18 -11.57
C HIS A 861 23.29 -36.69 -10.31
N TRP A 862 22.67 -37.85 -10.45
CA TRP A 862 22.00 -38.52 -9.33
C TRP A 862 23.02 -39.04 -8.32
N THR A 863 22.71 -39.08 -7.03
CA THR A 863 23.52 -39.70 -5.98
C THR A 863 23.23 -41.22 -5.85
N GLU A 864 22.19 -41.69 -6.53
CA GLU A 864 21.74 -43.08 -6.58
C GLU A 864 21.54 -43.54 -8.04
N SER A 865 21.22 -44.81 -8.25
CA SER A 865 20.93 -45.28 -9.60
C SER A 865 19.62 -44.69 -10.13
N PRO A 866 19.55 -44.26 -11.40
CA PRO A 866 18.31 -43.76 -12.00
C PRO A 866 17.14 -44.76 -11.94
N ASP A 867 17.42 -46.06 -11.94
CA ASP A 867 16.41 -47.12 -11.82
C ASP A 867 15.76 -47.09 -10.41
N ALA A 868 16.52 -46.91 -9.34
CA ALA A 868 15.99 -46.81 -8.00
C ALA A 868 15.13 -45.56 -7.85
N VAL A 869 15.52 -44.46 -8.44
CA VAL A 869 14.72 -43.21 -8.47
C VAL A 869 13.40 -43.44 -9.19
N ARG A 870 13.44 -44.03 -10.39
CA ARG A 870 12.29 -44.37 -11.21
C ARG A 870 11.30 -45.28 -10.41
N ASP A 871 11.81 -46.37 -9.82
CA ASP A 871 10.99 -47.33 -9.13
C ASP A 871 10.24 -46.68 -7.97
N ARG A 872 10.86 -45.76 -7.19
CA ARG A 872 10.18 -45.01 -6.13
C ARG A 872 9.05 -44.10 -6.65
N TRP A 873 9.29 -43.34 -7.73
CA TRP A 873 8.27 -42.48 -8.30
C TRP A 873 7.11 -43.29 -8.89
N GLN A 874 7.37 -44.45 -9.52
CA GLN A 874 6.32 -45.33 -9.99
C GLN A 874 5.49 -45.95 -8.88
N LEU A 875 6.14 -46.30 -7.74
CA LEU A 875 5.43 -46.76 -6.57
C LEU A 875 4.44 -45.70 -6.03
N LEU A 876 4.80 -44.44 -6.05
CA LEU A 876 3.91 -43.33 -5.66
C LEU A 876 2.68 -43.22 -6.58
N VAL A 877 2.88 -43.32 -7.90
CA VAL A 877 1.77 -43.36 -8.87
C VAL A 877 0.87 -44.54 -8.63
N ALA A 878 1.43 -45.75 -8.43
CA ALA A 878 0.67 -46.96 -8.19
C ALA A 878 -0.15 -46.89 -6.87
N ALA A 879 0.46 -46.38 -5.81
CA ALA A 879 -0.22 -46.20 -4.53
C ALA A 879 -1.38 -45.18 -4.63
N ARG A 880 -1.17 -44.05 -5.32
CA ARG A 880 -2.22 -43.04 -5.52
C ARG A 880 -3.35 -43.56 -6.39
N ARG A 881 -3.04 -44.33 -7.43
CA ARG A 881 -4.02 -44.97 -8.32
C ARG A 881 -4.90 -45.97 -7.59
N GLN A 882 -4.36 -46.68 -6.57
CA GLN A 882 -5.12 -47.60 -5.74
C GLN A 882 -6.03 -46.89 -4.73
N ALA A 883 -5.67 -45.67 -4.33
CA ALA A 883 -6.44 -44.86 -3.39
C ALA A 883 -7.51 -43.96 -4.04
N ALA A 884 -7.40 -43.69 -5.35
CA ALA A 884 -8.36 -42.95 -6.16
C ALA A 884 -9.49 -43.84 -6.64
#